data_e5102d9d10450b42d54690918afa650f
#
_entry.id   e5102d9d10450b42d54690918afa650f
#
_cell.length_a   1.000
_cell.length_b   1.000
_cell.length_c   1.000
_cell.angle_alpha   90.00
_cell.angle_beta   90.00
_cell.angle_gamma   90.00
#
_symmetry.space_group_name_H-M   'P 1'
#
loop_
_entity.id
_entity.type
_entity.pdbx_description
1 polymer ?
#
loop_
_entity_poly.entity_id
_entity_poly.type
_entity_poly.pdbx_seq_one_letter_code
_entity_poly.pdbx_strand_id
1 'polypeptide(L)'
;MKKLFFSIVTLFFLATPALQAWQGNVLIQTPSTSLLLHADEGQSLRFAYFGDKISENQINQIHDAWDGLNRPVYPIFGSESSLAYAMQAVHADGNWTTDLAVEKVETTSDANSKTTVFTLKDKSYPFFVKLYYKAYNDVDMIETWSEFSHKEKKPVILKQFDSGHFMIRQGDVWVSHLYGSWAAETHVVTEPLNPGVKVIQNMDGARNAHYNHPEIMLSLDGKPQENSGRVIGAALCWSGNYSLRINTDDNFVHHVFAGIDSRASEYKLQPNETFTTPPLALTYSQEGLGGASRNFHKWARNYRLHNGHATRDILLNSWEGVYFDINEQVMDQMMNDIADLGGELFVMDDGWFGDKYPRNNDVSSLGDWAVDSRKLPNGINGLLASANKHNVKFGIWIEPESANSKSELFEKHPDWVLQAKNRPLQYGRGGTQLLLDVCNPKVQDFIFNLVDTLLTKYPEIAYIKWDANVDLKNYGSKWLPKDEQSHLYIKYHEGLVKVLQRIRQKFPDVVIQACGGGGGRANYGIMPYFDEFWVSDNTDALQRLYIQWGASYFYPSNAMAQHISASPNHQTGRSIPIKFRCDVAMSGRLGIELQPSKMTKEEKAQVKTAISDYKTIRNIVQTGNLYRLVSPFDKKGITSLMYTNDDSSRAVFFAYKMEHFMNQMIPRVCLRGLDPNRQYKIRELNCSENQSPSFLNGKTFSGRLLMNTGIELPLSKEYSSCVLELTAL
;
A
#
# COMPACT_ATOMS: atom_id res chain seq x y z
N MET A 1 -54.23 17.93 -75.27
CA MET A 1 -53.11 17.00 -75.03
C MET A 1 -52.20 17.56 -73.95
N LYS A 2 -52.37 17.15 -72.69
CA LYS A 2 -51.50 17.58 -71.60
C LYS A 2 -50.47 16.45 -71.35
N LYS A 3 -49.20 16.79 -71.50
CA LYS A 3 -48.05 15.90 -71.18
C LYS A 3 -47.78 15.96 -69.66
N LEU A 4 -47.98 14.78 -69.00
CA LEU A 4 -47.52 14.57 -67.61
C LEU A 4 -45.99 14.27 -67.66
N PHE A 5 -45.22 15.06 -66.90
CA PHE A 5 -43.79 14.75 -66.58
C PHE A 5 -43.78 13.98 -65.25
N PHE A 6 -43.32 12.72 -65.24
CA PHE A 6 -42.99 11.96 -64.05
C PHE A 6 -41.51 12.24 -63.69
N SER A 7 -41.26 12.92 -62.58
CA SER A 7 -39.92 13.02 -62.00
C SER A 7 -39.68 11.79 -61.07
N ILE A 8 -38.74 10.95 -61.48
CA ILE A 8 -38.23 9.86 -60.64
C ILE A 8 -37.21 10.49 -59.68
N VAL A 9 -37.56 10.54 -58.38
CA VAL A 9 -36.66 10.85 -57.28
C VAL A 9 -35.91 9.58 -56.91
N THR A 10 -34.64 9.45 -57.28
CA THR A 10 -33.76 8.36 -56.84
C THR A 10 -33.25 8.71 -55.47
N LEU A 11 -33.75 8.07 -54.43
CA LEU A 11 -33.22 8.10 -53.06
C LEU A 11 -31.89 7.31 -53.07
N PHE A 12 -30.76 8.00 -52.99
CA PHE A 12 -29.48 7.38 -52.63
C PHE A 12 -29.51 7.10 -51.11
N PHE A 13 -29.71 5.86 -50.71
CA PHE A 13 -29.32 5.41 -49.38
C PHE A 13 -27.80 5.38 -49.33
N LEU A 14 -27.21 6.36 -48.68
CA LEU A 14 -25.83 6.29 -48.20
C LEU A 14 -25.82 5.24 -47.09
N ALA A 15 -25.51 4.00 -47.45
CA ALA A 15 -25.17 3.00 -46.46
C ALA A 15 -23.86 3.49 -45.76
N THR A 16 -23.98 3.99 -44.55
CA THR A 16 -22.82 4.12 -43.65
C THR A 16 -22.23 2.72 -43.49
N PRO A 17 -20.95 2.48 -43.75
CA PRO A 17 -20.36 1.18 -43.49
C PRO A 17 -20.58 0.88 -42.00
N ALA A 18 -21.28 -0.21 -41.69
CA ALA A 18 -21.36 -0.75 -40.36
C ALA A 18 -19.91 -0.99 -39.94
N LEU A 19 -19.42 -0.32 -38.88
CA LEU A 19 -18.17 -0.66 -38.28
C LEU A 19 -18.25 -2.15 -37.94
N GLN A 20 -17.37 -2.94 -38.57
CA GLN A 20 -17.26 -4.36 -38.26
C GLN A 20 -16.81 -4.52 -36.84
N ALA A 21 -17.59 -5.18 -35.99
CA ALA A 21 -17.21 -5.39 -34.59
C ALA A 21 -15.91 -6.19 -34.53
N TRP A 22 -15.05 -5.84 -33.56
CA TRP A 22 -13.76 -6.51 -33.39
C TRP A 22 -13.95 -7.95 -32.89
N GLN A 23 -13.12 -8.87 -33.41
CA GLN A 23 -13.03 -10.26 -32.94
C GLN A 23 -11.58 -10.73 -32.93
N GLY A 24 -11.24 -11.66 -32.04
CA GLY A 24 -9.91 -12.27 -31.99
C GLY A 24 -9.38 -12.53 -30.59
N ASN A 25 -8.13 -12.91 -30.55
CA ASN A 25 -7.37 -13.16 -29.31
C ASN A 25 -6.40 -12.01 -29.02
N VAL A 26 -6.24 -11.67 -27.76
CA VAL A 26 -5.21 -10.72 -27.28
C VAL A 26 -4.41 -11.36 -26.18
N LEU A 27 -3.11 -11.51 -26.43
CA LEU A 27 -2.13 -12.04 -25.46
C LEU A 27 -1.39 -10.88 -24.78
N ILE A 28 -1.60 -10.71 -23.49
CA ILE A 28 -0.98 -9.70 -22.63
C ILE A 28 0.09 -10.42 -21.80
N GLN A 29 1.35 -9.97 -21.86
CA GLN A 29 2.48 -10.70 -21.27
C GLN A 29 3.40 -9.81 -20.44
N THR A 30 3.88 -10.39 -19.36
CA THR A 30 5.00 -9.92 -18.53
C THR A 30 6.22 -10.86 -18.74
N PRO A 31 7.33 -10.73 -17.98
CA PRO A 31 8.47 -11.62 -18.14
C PRO A 31 8.14 -13.12 -18.05
N SER A 32 7.29 -13.55 -17.11
CA SER A 32 6.96 -14.97 -16.89
C SER A 32 5.45 -15.28 -16.85
N THR A 33 4.57 -14.29 -17.05
CA THR A 33 3.11 -14.46 -16.93
C THR A 33 2.42 -14.13 -18.25
N SER A 34 1.30 -14.78 -18.54
CA SER A 34 0.40 -14.46 -19.65
C SER A 34 -1.05 -14.33 -19.17
N LEU A 35 -1.74 -13.33 -19.71
CA LEU A 35 -3.19 -13.18 -19.68
C LEU A 35 -3.71 -13.21 -21.11
N LEU A 36 -4.58 -14.20 -21.41
CA LEU A 36 -5.21 -14.34 -22.72
C LEU A 36 -6.68 -13.97 -22.64
N LEU A 37 -7.08 -13.01 -23.46
CA LEU A 37 -8.45 -12.54 -23.61
C LEU A 37 -8.94 -12.78 -25.04
N HIS A 38 -10.24 -13.03 -25.20
CA HIS A 38 -10.87 -13.36 -26.48
C HIS A 38 -12.20 -12.65 -26.65
N ALA A 39 -12.59 -12.33 -27.87
CA ALA A 39 -13.96 -11.93 -28.21
C ALA A 39 -14.35 -12.46 -29.59
N ASP A 40 -15.59 -12.94 -29.69
CA ASP A 40 -16.26 -13.20 -30.95
C ASP A 40 -16.92 -11.91 -31.48
N GLU A 41 -17.22 -11.86 -32.76
CA GLU A 41 -17.86 -10.71 -33.43
C GLU A 41 -19.17 -10.32 -32.74
N GLY A 42 -19.27 -9.06 -32.34
CA GLY A 42 -20.42 -8.49 -31.66
C GLY A 42 -20.68 -9.00 -30.25
N GLN A 43 -19.70 -9.66 -29.62
CA GLN A 43 -19.79 -10.20 -28.27
C GLN A 43 -18.95 -9.41 -27.27
N SER A 44 -19.20 -9.65 -25.99
CA SER A 44 -18.38 -9.12 -24.89
C SER A 44 -17.01 -9.80 -24.83
N LEU A 45 -16.06 -9.14 -24.15
CA LEU A 45 -14.73 -9.69 -23.93
C LEU A 45 -14.77 -10.89 -22.97
N ARG A 46 -14.08 -11.98 -23.33
CA ARG A 46 -14.05 -13.26 -22.61
C ARG A 46 -12.66 -13.53 -22.03
N PHE A 47 -12.65 -14.17 -20.87
CA PHE A 47 -11.46 -14.62 -20.19
C PHE A 47 -11.07 -16.02 -20.70
N ALA A 48 -9.84 -16.16 -21.18
CA ALA A 48 -9.35 -17.44 -21.68
C ALA A 48 -8.26 -18.06 -20.79
N TYR A 49 -7.26 -17.30 -20.34
CA TYR A 49 -6.14 -17.84 -19.54
C TYR A 49 -5.50 -16.75 -18.68
N PHE A 50 -5.06 -17.12 -17.50
CA PHE A 50 -4.14 -16.32 -16.66
C PHE A 50 -3.22 -17.27 -15.88
N GLY A 51 -1.91 -17.15 -16.10
CA GLY A 51 -0.93 -18.06 -15.50
C GLY A 51 0.44 -17.91 -16.12
N ASP A 52 1.19 -19.00 -16.19
CA ASP A 52 2.52 -19.05 -16.77
C ASP A 52 2.57 -18.52 -18.18
N LYS A 53 3.74 -18.04 -18.58
CA LYS A 53 3.95 -17.51 -19.92
C LYS A 53 3.72 -18.59 -20.98
N ILE A 54 2.83 -18.27 -21.91
CA ILE A 54 2.52 -19.10 -23.09
C ILE A 54 3.04 -18.44 -24.37
N SER A 55 3.30 -19.24 -25.40
CA SER A 55 3.62 -18.75 -26.75
C SER A 55 2.35 -18.57 -27.58
N GLU A 56 2.43 -17.79 -28.63
CA GLU A 56 1.31 -17.60 -29.58
C GLU A 56 0.81 -18.92 -30.17
N ASN A 57 1.70 -19.90 -30.40
CA ASN A 57 1.33 -21.22 -30.91
C ASN A 57 0.46 -22.04 -29.93
N GLN A 58 0.45 -21.71 -28.64
CA GLN A 58 -0.35 -22.39 -27.61
C GLN A 58 -1.77 -21.81 -27.49
N ILE A 59 -2.07 -20.66 -28.09
CA ILE A 59 -3.38 -20.02 -28.00
C ILE A 59 -4.49 -20.96 -28.51
N ASN A 60 -4.31 -21.55 -29.70
CA ASN A 60 -5.28 -22.48 -30.28
C ASN A 60 -5.43 -23.75 -29.42
N GLN A 61 -4.33 -24.27 -28.86
CA GLN A 61 -4.36 -25.43 -27.98
C GLN A 61 -5.16 -25.18 -26.71
N ILE A 62 -5.11 -23.94 -26.16
CA ILE A 62 -5.92 -23.54 -25.00
C ILE A 62 -7.41 -23.54 -25.36
N HIS A 63 -7.77 -22.98 -26.51
CA HIS A 63 -9.16 -23.01 -26.98
C HIS A 63 -9.65 -24.45 -27.24
N ASP A 64 -8.83 -25.31 -27.83
CA ASP A 64 -9.16 -26.71 -28.10
C ASP A 64 -9.28 -27.56 -26.82
N ALA A 65 -8.46 -27.23 -25.78
CA ALA A 65 -8.44 -27.96 -24.52
C ALA A 65 -9.58 -27.59 -23.56
N TRP A 66 -10.18 -26.42 -23.74
CA TRP A 66 -11.11 -25.85 -22.75
C TRP A 66 -12.47 -25.49 -23.40
N ASP A 67 -13.35 -26.44 -23.48
CA ASP A 67 -14.75 -26.19 -23.83
C ASP A 67 -15.41 -25.33 -22.73
N GLY A 68 -16.14 -24.30 -23.12
CA GLY A 68 -16.89 -23.45 -22.22
C GLY A 68 -16.12 -22.28 -21.54
N LEU A 69 -15.06 -21.76 -22.14
CA LEU A 69 -14.37 -20.52 -21.73
C LEU A 69 -15.24 -19.25 -21.81
N ASN A 70 -16.53 -19.41 -21.89
CA ASN A 70 -17.51 -18.36 -22.22
C ASN A 70 -17.86 -17.46 -21.02
N ARG A 71 -16.88 -17.06 -20.19
CA ARG A 71 -17.11 -16.18 -19.04
C ARG A 71 -16.64 -14.75 -19.36
N PRO A 72 -17.46 -13.74 -19.09
CA PRO A 72 -17.09 -12.35 -19.36
C PRO A 72 -15.91 -11.92 -18.50
N VAL A 73 -14.98 -11.17 -19.10
CA VAL A 73 -13.87 -10.50 -18.38
C VAL A 73 -14.40 -9.41 -17.45
N TYR A 74 -15.50 -8.78 -17.83
CA TYR A 74 -16.13 -7.71 -17.07
C TYR A 74 -17.65 -7.95 -17.05
N PRO A 75 -18.13 -8.77 -16.11
CA PRO A 75 -19.56 -9.09 -16.00
C PRO A 75 -20.42 -7.86 -15.76
N ILE A 76 -21.52 -7.74 -16.49
CA ILE A 76 -22.36 -6.54 -16.52
C ILE A 76 -23.78 -6.93 -16.11
N PHE A 77 -24.43 -6.06 -15.34
CA PHE A 77 -25.82 -6.25 -14.98
C PHE A 77 -26.73 -6.13 -16.22
N GLY A 78 -27.51 -7.16 -16.48
CA GLY A 78 -28.59 -7.18 -17.48
C GLY A 78 -28.28 -7.87 -18.79
N SER A 79 -27.01 -8.13 -19.14
CA SER A 79 -26.68 -8.81 -20.41
C SER A 79 -26.33 -10.29 -20.26
N GLU A 80 -25.98 -10.73 -19.05
CA GLU A 80 -25.61 -12.12 -18.82
C GLU A 80 -26.12 -12.63 -17.48
N SER A 81 -26.35 -13.95 -17.39
CA SER A 81 -26.61 -14.61 -16.12
C SER A 81 -25.32 -14.71 -15.33
N SER A 82 -25.20 -13.92 -14.27
CA SER A 82 -24.04 -13.93 -13.38
C SER A 82 -24.51 -13.82 -11.94
N LEU A 83 -23.81 -14.53 -11.03
CA LEU A 83 -24.03 -14.41 -9.59
C LEU A 83 -23.63 -13.03 -9.07
N ALA A 84 -22.70 -12.35 -9.78
CA ALA A 84 -22.26 -11.00 -9.46
C ALA A 84 -21.79 -10.27 -10.73
N TYR A 85 -21.74 -8.96 -10.65
CA TYR A 85 -21.36 -8.09 -11.75
C TYR A 85 -20.31 -7.06 -11.28
N ALA A 86 -19.46 -6.65 -12.21
CA ALA A 86 -18.45 -5.60 -12.04
C ALA A 86 -19.02 -4.21 -12.32
N MET A 87 -20.11 -4.13 -13.13
CA MET A 87 -20.70 -2.86 -13.51
C MET A 87 -22.23 -2.94 -13.52
N GLN A 88 -22.84 -1.87 -13.03
CA GLN A 88 -24.27 -1.58 -13.17
C GLN A 88 -24.47 -0.09 -13.39
N ALA A 89 -25.18 0.26 -14.44
CA ALA A 89 -25.55 1.63 -14.76
C ALA A 89 -27.08 1.78 -14.86
N VAL A 90 -27.59 2.95 -14.52
CA VAL A 90 -28.97 3.36 -14.83
C VAL A 90 -28.89 4.42 -15.91
N HIS A 91 -29.36 4.06 -17.10
CA HIS A 91 -29.37 4.95 -18.27
C HIS A 91 -30.30 6.15 -18.07
N ALA A 92 -30.13 7.18 -18.89
CA ALA A 92 -30.86 8.44 -18.77
C ALA A 92 -32.40 8.32 -18.92
N ASP A 93 -32.87 7.24 -19.50
CA ASP A 93 -34.31 6.90 -19.65
C ASP A 93 -34.86 6.02 -18.52
N GLY A 94 -33.99 5.62 -17.57
CA GLY A 94 -34.33 4.77 -16.44
C GLY A 94 -34.16 3.26 -16.69
N ASN A 95 -33.54 2.85 -17.81
CA ASN A 95 -33.19 1.45 -18.05
C ASN A 95 -31.96 1.08 -17.17
N TRP A 96 -32.04 -0.10 -16.54
CA TRP A 96 -31.00 -0.63 -15.64
C TRP A 96 -30.06 -1.61 -16.33
N THR A 97 -30.31 -1.97 -17.57
CA THR A 97 -29.58 -3.03 -18.27
C THR A 97 -28.60 -2.43 -19.27
N THR A 98 -27.42 -3.02 -19.34
CA THR A 98 -26.36 -2.66 -20.29
C THR A 98 -25.92 -3.92 -21.04
N ASP A 99 -25.70 -3.84 -22.38
CA ASP A 99 -25.24 -4.94 -23.23
C ASP A 99 -24.04 -4.47 -24.08
N LEU A 100 -22.81 -4.79 -23.62
CA LEU A 100 -21.57 -4.33 -24.22
C LEU A 100 -21.00 -5.33 -25.22
N ALA A 101 -20.53 -4.82 -26.36
CA ALA A 101 -19.70 -5.56 -27.32
C ALA A 101 -18.37 -4.85 -27.54
N VAL A 102 -17.34 -5.60 -27.89
CA VAL A 102 -16.02 -5.04 -28.22
C VAL A 102 -16.10 -4.28 -29.55
N GLU A 103 -15.88 -2.97 -29.52
CA GLU A 103 -15.83 -2.11 -30.71
C GLU A 103 -14.42 -2.00 -31.27
N LYS A 104 -13.39 -1.88 -30.37
CA LYS A 104 -12.02 -1.62 -30.76
C LYS A 104 -11.02 -2.15 -29.75
N VAL A 105 -9.85 -2.57 -30.24
CA VAL A 105 -8.69 -2.92 -29.42
C VAL A 105 -7.48 -2.12 -29.89
N GLU A 106 -6.79 -1.49 -28.96
CA GLU A 106 -5.57 -0.70 -29.23
C GLU A 106 -4.47 -1.10 -28.26
N THR A 107 -3.24 -1.13 -28.75
CA THR A 107 -2.09 -1.41 -27.92
C THR A 107 -1.04 -0.34 -28.14
N THR A 108 -0.53 0.22 -27.05
CA THR A 108 0.58 1.17 -27.02
C THR A 108 1.70 0.62 -26.15
N SER A 109 2.94 1.04 -26.44
CA SER A 109 4.12 0.64 -25.67
C SER A 109 4.93 1.85 -25.29
N ASP A 110 5.46 1.84 -24.08
CA ASP A 110 6.52 2.74 -23.63
C ASP A 110 7.79 1.94 -23.29
N ALA A 111 8.80 2.58 -22.70
CA ALA A 111 10.06 1.91 -22.34
C ALA A 111 9.87 0.79 -21.32
N ASN A 112 8.87 0.90 -20.44
CA ASN A 112 8.71 0.05 -19.26
C ASN A 112 7.50 -0.90 -19.35
N SER A 113 6.55 -0.62 -20.25
CA SER A 113 5.27 -1.33 -20.26
C SER A 113 4.60 -1.35 -21.63
N LYS A 114 3.63 -2.25 -21.74
CA LYS A 114 2.71 -2.37 -22.87
C LYS A 114 1.28 -2.26 -22.34
N THR A 115 0.51 -1.28 -22.85
CA THR A 115 -0.88 -1.04 -22.44
C THR A 115 -1.81 -1.43 -23.57
N THR A 116 -2.72 -2.37 -23.31
CA THR A 116 -3.80 -2.76 -24.21
C THR A 116 -5.12 -2.19 -23.70
N VAL A 117 -5.89 -1.59 -24.57
CA VAL A 117 -7.18 -0.95 -24.28
C VAL A 117 -8.26 -1.60 -25.14
N PHE A 118 -9.27 -2.15 -24.48
CA PHE A 118 -10.48 -2.63 -25.13
C PHE A 118 -11.58 -1.59 -24.97
N THR A 119 -12.06 -1.02 -26.09
CA THR A 119 -13.24 -0.16 -26.08
C THR A 119 -14.46 -1.01 -26.30
N LEU A 120 -15.34 -1.04 -25.29
CA LEU A 120 -16.64 -1.71 -25.32
C LEU A 120 -17.72 -0.64 -25.49
N LYS A 121 -18.73 -0.95 -26.28
CA LYS A 121 -19.87 -0.06 -26.54
C LYS A 121 -21.17 -0.79 -26.30
N ASP A 122 -22.12 -0.11 -25.68
CA ASP A 122 -23.47 -0.64 -25.55
C ASP A 122 -24.15 -0.70 -26.93
N LYS A 123 -24.86 -1.82 -27.18
CA LYS A 123 -25.55 -2.08 -28.47
C LYS A 123 -26.70 -1.13 -28.74
N SER A 124 -27.29 -0.53 -27.70
CA SER A 124 -28.49 0.32 -27.77
C SER A 124 -28.26 1.76 -27.34
N TYR A 125 -27.32 1.99 -26.42
CA TYR A 125 -27.04 3.30 -25.86
C TYR A 125 -25.67 3.86 -26.30
N PRO A 126 -25.50 5.16 -26.40
CA PRO A 126 -24.18 5.78 -26.62
C PRO A 126 -23.36 5.77 -25.30
N PHE A 127 -23.20 4.58 -24.71
CA PHE A 127 -22.49 4.32 -23.47
C PHE A 127 -21.26 3.44 -23.76
N PHE A 128 -20.12 3.81 -23.19
CA PHE A 128 -18.83 3.19 -23.45
C PHE A 128 -18.12 2.81 -22.17
N VAL A 129 -17.47 1.65 -22.20
CA VAL A 129 -16.53 1.20 -21.16
C VAL A 129 -15.21 0.87 -21.84
N LYS A 130 -14.11 1.47 -21.34
CA LYS A 130 -12.78 1.06 -21.76
C LYS A 130 -12.16 0.24 -20.62
N LEU A 131 -11.63 -0.94 -20.98
CA LEU A 131 -10.87 -1.79 -20.08
C LEU A 131 -9.41 -1.69 -20.46
N TYR A 132 -8.58 -1.28 -19.51
CA TYR A 132 -7.16 -1.11 -19.67
C TYR A 132 -6.41 -2.28 -19.03
N TYR A 133 -5.37 -2.75 -19.70
CA TYR A 133 -4.42 -3.73 -19.20
C TYR A 133 -3.01 -3.27 -19.49
N LYS A 134 -2.28 -2.88 -18.44
CA LYS A 134 -0.88 -2.44 -18.52
C LYS A 134 0.02 -3.54 -17.97
N ALA A 135 0.77 -4.20 -18.85
CA ALA A 135 1.76 -5.22 -18.50
C ALA A 135 3.16 -4.61 -18.45
N TYR A 136 3.91 -4.88 -17.40
CA TYR A 136 5.29 -4.39 -17.23
C TYR A 136 6.31 -5.32 -17.88
N ASN A 137 7.40 -4.72 -18.41
CA ASN A 137 8.42 -5.46 -19.17
C ASN A 137 9.46 -6.15 -18.29
N ASP A 138 9.64 -5.69 -17.04
CA ASP A 138 10.74 -6.07 -16.14
C ASP A 138 10.26 -6.71 -14.82
N VAL A 139 8.95 -6.77 -14.59
CA VAL A 139 8.33 -7.39 -13.40
C VAL A 139 7.03 -8.07 -13.77
N ASP A 140 6.72 -9.19 -13.10
CA ASP A 140 5.48 -9.93 -13.32
C ASP A 140 4.29 -9.24 -12.67
N MET A 141 3.88 -8.13 -13.30
CA MET A 141 2.76 -7.31 -12.83
C MET A 141 1.93 -6.81 -14.01
N ILE A 142 0.60 -6.90 -13.88
CA ILE A 142 -0.39 -6.35 -14.79
C ILE A 142 -1.29 -5.41 -13.97
N GLU A 143 -1.43 -4.15 -14.38
CA GLU A 143 -2.45 -3.26 -13.84
C GLU A 143 -3.67 -3.25 -14.77
N THR A 144 -4.87 -3.32 -14.19
CA THR A 144 -6.14 -3.20 -14.92
C THR A 144 -7.02 -2.15 -14.28
N TRP A 145 -7.74 -1.38 -15.10
CA TRP A 145 -8.74 -0.41 -14.64
C TRP A 145 -9.79 -0.18 -15.71
N SER A 146 -10.90 0.45 -15.32
CA SER A 146 -12.04 0.74 -16.17
C SER A 146 -12.26 2.24 -16.32
N GLU A 147 -12.73 2.67 -17.49
CA GLU A 147 -13.12 4.04 -17.80
C GLU A 147 -14.54 4.03 -18.38
N PHE A 148 -15.43 4.86 -17.83
CA PHE A 148 -16.81 4.98 -18.22
C PHE A 148 -17.08 6.34 -18.82
N SER A 149 -17.80 6.36 -19.95
CA SER A 149 -18.26 7.60 -20.59
C SER A 149 -19.55 7.37 -21.36
N HIS A 150 -20.33 8.43 -21.60
CA HIS A 150 -21.55 8.34 -22.38
C HIS A 150 -21.87 9.64 -23.11
N LYS A 151 -22.73 9.55 -24.15
CA LYS A 151 -23.25 10.68 -24.92
C LYS A 151 -24.78 10.76 -24.84
N GLU A 152 -25.37 10.20 -23.80
CA GLU A 152 -26.80 10.34 -23.53
C GLU A 152 -27.12 11.80 -23.16
N LYS A 153 -28.38 12.23 -23.32
CA LYS A 153 -28.78 13.64 -23.14
C LYS A 153 -28.86 14.07 -21.66
N LYS A 154 -28.95 13.13 -20.73
CA LYS A 154 -29.04 13.36 -19.29
C LYS A 154 -28.01 12.49 -18.57
N PRO A 155 -27.70 12.74 -17.30
CA PRO A 155 -26.76 11.93 -16.54
C PRO A 155 -27.16 10.46 -16.48
N VAL A 156 -26.15 9.59 -16.47
CA VAL A 156 -26.21 8.16 -16.16
C VAL A 156 -25.73 7.96 -14.72
N ILE A 157 -26.37 7.05 -13.98
CA ILE A 157 -25.95 6.73 -12.61
C ILE A 157 -25.21 5.40 -12.60
N LEU A 158 -23.93 5.45 -12.24
CA LEU A 158 -23.13 4.25 -11.99
C LEU A 158 -23.43 3.75 -10.57
N LYS A 159 -24.02 2.55 -10.48
CA LYS A 159 -24.38 1.89 -9.22
C LYS A 159 -23.30 0.90 -8.75
N GLN A 160 -22.59 0.28 -9.68
CA GLN A 160 -21.43 -0.57 -9.49
C GLN A 160 -20.41 -0.27 -10.59
N PHE A 161 -19.12 -0.20 -10.24
CA PHE A 161 -18.05 0.21 -11.15
C PHE A 161 -16.69 -0.27 -10.65
N ASP A 162 -16.50 -1.60 -10.66
CA ASP A 162 -15.23 -2.19 -10.23
C ASP A 162 -14.09 -1.82 -11.19
N SER A 163 -12.89 -1.76 -10.66
CA SER A 163 -11.65 -1.55 -11.44
C SER A 163 -11.34 -2.71 -12.35
N GLY A 164 -11.61 -3.93 -11.88
CA GLY A 164 -11.38 -5.15 -12.64
C GLY A 164 -12.05 -6.37 -12.03
N HIS A 165 -12.07 -7.40 -12.83
CA HIS A 165 -12.52 -8.73 -12.45
C HIS A 165 -11.57 -9.76 -13.05
N PHE A 166 -11.34 -10.86 -12.36
CA PHE A 166 -10.71 -12.05 -12.89
C PHE A 166 -11.33 -13.31 -12.29
N MET A 167 -11.08 -14.44 -12.93
CA MET A 167 -11.73 -15.70 -12.58
C MET A 167 -10.70 -16.79 -12.37
N ILE A 168 -10.94 -17.67 -11.39
CA ILE A 168 -10.13 -18.85 -11.09
C ILE A 168 -11.03 -20.07 -11.16
N ARG A 169 -10.65 -21.06 -11.99
CA ARG A 169 -11.36 -22.34 -12.15
C ARG A 169 -10.61 -23.47 -11.44
N GLN A 170 -10.54 -23.40 -10.11
CA GLN A 170 -9.84 -24.38 -9.30
C GLN A 170 -10.64 -24.66 -8.03
N GLY A 171 -10.65 -25.92 -7.57
CA GLY A 171 -11.50 -26.34 -6.46
C GLY A 171 -10.94 -26.08 -5.05
N ASP A 172 -9.63 -25.94 -4.87
CA ASP A 172 -9.01 -25.77 -3.52
C ASP A 172 -8.21 -24.48 -3.46
N VAL A 173 -8.93 -23.36 -3.57
CA VAL A 173 -8.34 -22.01 -3.49
C VAL A 173 -8.43 -21.47 -2.07
N TRP A 174 -7.33 -20.92 -1.59
CA TRP A 174 -7.23 -20.26 -0.29
C TRP A 174 -6.94 -18.77 -0.47
N VAL A 175 -7.62 -17.93 0.31
CA VAL A 175 -7.33 -16.50 0.37
C VAL A 175 -6.50 -16.17 1.61
N SER A 176 -5.44 -15.38 1.40
CA SER A 176 -4.68 -14.72 2.46
C SER A 176 -4.85 -13.21 2.32
N HIS A 177 -5.21 -12.54 3.41
CA HIS A 177 -5.36 -11.09 3.47
C HIS A 177 -4.87 -10.54 4.81
N LEU A 178 -4.69 -9.23 4.88
CA LEU A 178 -4.28 -8.57 6.11
C LEU A 178 -5.51 -8.06 6.88
N TYR A 179 -5.47 -8.23 8.20
CA TYR A 179 -6.50 -7.75 9.12
C TYR A 179 -5.85 -7.17 10.37
N GLY A 180 -6.44 -6.15 10.95
CA GLY A 180 -6.02 -5.60 12.24
C GLY A 180 -6.43 -4.15 12.43
N SER A 181 -6.62 -3.77 13.70
CA SER A 181 -6.95 -2.39 14.07
C SER A 181 -5.70 -1.63 14.52
N TRP A 182 -5.88 -0.41 14.99
CA TRP A 182 -4.82 0.39 15.61
C TRP A 182 -4.00 -0.42 16.63
N ALA A 183 -2.68 -0.32 16.53
CA ALA A 183 -1.69 -1.01 17.36
C ALA A 183 -1.69 -2.56 17.24
N ALA A 184 -2.40 -3.12 16.25
CA ALA A 184 -2.46 -4.55 15.93
C ALA A 184 -2.68 -4.76 14.41
N GLU A 185 -2.03 -3.94 13.60
CA GLU A 185 -2.20 -3.90 12.14
C GLU A 185 -1.60 -5.15 11.46
N THR A 186 -2.01 -5.41 10.26
CA THR A 186 -1.39 -6.34 9.29
C THR A 186 -1.22 -7.80 9.75
N HIS A 187 -2.05 -8.31 10.65
CA HIS A 187 -2.08 -9.74 10.95
C HIS A 187 -2.59 -10.53 9.73
N VAL A 188 -1.89 -11.61 9.39
CA VAL A 188 -2.25 -12.45 8.25
C VAL A 188 -3.41 -13.37 8.62
N VAL A 189 -4.51 -13.26 7.87
CA VAL A 189 -5.66 -14.16 7.93
C VAL A 189 -5.65 -15.03 6.67
N THR A 190 -5.78 -16.33 6.85
CA THR A 190 -5.75 -17.31 5.76
C THR A 190 -6.89 -18.31 5.93
N GLU A 191 -7.71 -18.49 4.89
CA GLU A 191 -8.88 -19.37 4.91
C GLU A 191 -9.19 -19.96 3.52
N PRO A 192 -9.81 -21.16 3.45
CA PRO A 192 -10.26 -21.74 2.18
C PRO A 192 -11.47 -20.97 1.64
N LEU A 193 -11.60 -20.90 0.33
CA LEU A 193 -12.77 -20.35 -0.35
C LEU A 193 -13.81 -21.44 -0.57
N ASN A 194 -14.99 -21.27 0.00
CA ASN A 194 -16.15 -22.15 -0.14
C ASN A 194 -17.25 -21.47 -0.96
N PRO A 195 -18.22 -22.22 -1.53
CA PRO A 195 -19.37 -21.65 -2.19
C PRO A 195 -20.05 -20.57 -1.35
N GLY A 196 -20.29 -19.40 -1.96
CA GLY A 196 -20.81 -18.22 -1.31
C GLY A 196 -20.02 -16.95 -1.64
N VAL A 197 -20.13 -15.93 -0.79
CA VAL A 197 -19.50 -14.63 -1.01
C VAL A 197 -18.58 -14.27 0.16
N LYS A 198 -17.28 -14.09 -0.11
CA LYS A 198 -16.33 -13.45 0.79
C LYS A 198 -16.17 -12.00 0.40
N VAL A 199 -16.29 -11.07 1.36
CA VAL A 199 -16.08 -9.64 1.15
C VAL A 199 -14.97 -9.13 2.08
N ILE A 200 -13.97 -8.48 1.51
CA ILE A 200 -12.89 -7.76 2.19
C ILE A 200 -13.07 -6.29 1.82
N GLN A 201 -13.42 -5.46 2.80
CA GLN A 201 -13.85 -4.08 2.55
C GLN A 201 -13.44 -3.16 3.69
N ASN A 202 -13.36 -1.86 3.38
CA ASN A 202 -13.21 -0.80 4.36
C ASN A 202 -14.00 0.45 3.93
N MET A 203 -14.59 1.16 4.89
CA MET A 203 -15.40 2.36 4.68
C MET A 203 -14.97 3.55 5.56
N ASP A 204 -13.73 3.57 6.02
CA ASP A 204 -13.21 4.62 6.90
C ASP A 204 -12.63 5.83 6.15
N GLY A 205 -12.80 5.87 4.82
CA GLY A 205 -12.28 6.95 3.97
C GLY A 205 -10.78 6.78 3.72
N ALA A 206 -9.99 7.85 3.88
CA ALA A 206 -8.55 7.86 3.57
C ALA A 206 -7.68 7.03 4.54
N ARG A 207 -8.24 6.52 5.64
CA ARG A 207 -7.61 5.57 6.57
C ARG A 207 -8.12 4.15 6.32
N ASN A 208 -7.97 3.68 5.10
CA ASN A 208 -8.61 2.45 4.60
C ASN A 208 -7.84 1.15 4.87
N ALA A 209 -6.78 1.19 5.66
CA ALA A 209 -5.94 0.03 5.98
C ALA A 209 -5.96 -0.38 7.47
N HIS A 210 -6.91 0.14 8.27
CA HIS A 210 -7.30 -0.48 9.53
C HIS A 210 -8.43 -1.48 9.28
N TYR A 211 -8.46 -2.56 10.08
CA TYR A 211 -9.30 -3.76 9.93
C TYR A 211 -8.91 -4.58 8.71
N ASN A 212 -9.30 -4.21 7.51
CA ASN A 212 -8.93 -4.89 6.27
C ASN A 212 -7.99 -4.00 5.44
N HIS A 213 -7.23 -4.64 4.54
CA HIS A 213 -6.38 -3.99 3.56
C HIS A 213 -6.87 -4.25 2.14
N PRO A 214 -6.62 -3.34 1.16
CA PRO A 214 -7.06 -3.50 -0.22
C PRO A 214 -6.20 -4.47 -1.04
N GLU A 215 -5.57 -5.45 -0.38
CA GLU A 215 -4.69 -6.45 -0.98
C GLU A 215 -5.07 -7.86 -0.53
N ILE A 216 -4.94 -8.83 -1.46
CA ILE A 216 -5.16 -10.25 -1.22
C ILE A 216 -4.14 -11.11 -1.97
N MET A 217 -3.89 -12.31 -1.47
CA MET A 217 -3.22 -13.39 -2.20
C MET A 217 -4.11 -14.62 -2.25
N LEU A 218 -4.21 -15.23 -3.43
CA LEU A 218 -5.02 -16.42 -3.70
C LEU A 218 -4.08 -17.58 -4.05
N SER A 219 -3.98 -18.57 -3.16
CA SER A 219 -3.21 -19.78 -3.39
C SER A 219 -4.08 -20.80 -4.12
N LEU A 220 -3.62 -21.28 -5.28
CA LEU A 220 -4.41 -22.09 -6.20
C LEU A 220 -4.26 -23.60 -5.96
N ASP A 221 -3.27 -24.02 -5.18
CA ASP A 221 -2.89 -25.42 -4.97
C ASP A 221 -3.13 -25.85 -3.50
N GLY A 222 -4.21 -25.37 -2.89
CA GLY A 222 -4.55 -25.63 -1.49
C GLY A 222 -3.92 -24.62 -0.51
N LYS A 223 -3.70 -25.08 0.73
CA LYS A 223 -3.20 -24.22 1.80
C LYS A 223 -1.89 -23.52 1.40
N PRO A 224 -1.81 -22.19 1.58
CA PRO A 224 -0.66 -21.41 1.13
C PRO A 224 0.68 -21.92 1.63
N GLN A 225 1.67 -21.90 0.74
CA GLN A 225 3.07 -22.17 1.04
C GLN A 225 3.90 -20.93 0.72
N GLU A 226 4.97 -20.69 1.50
CA GLU A 226 5.80 -19.49 1.32
C GLU A 226 6.66 -19.56 0.06
N ASN A 227 7.18 -20.76 -0.29
CA ASN A 227 8.20 -20.93 -1.33
C ASN A 227 7.79 -21.88 -2.47
N SER A 228 6.54 -22.23 -2.58
CA SER A 228 6.03 -23.14 -3.61
C SER A 228 4.53 -23.01 -3.79
N GLY A 229 4.04 -23.50 -4.94
CA GLY A 229 2.64 -23.43 -5.31
C GLY A 229 2.29 -22.14 -6.07
N ARG A 230 1.19 -22.20 -6.83
CA ARG A 230 0.71 -21.10 -7.66
C ARG A 230 -0.06 -20.12 -6.82
N VAL A 231 0.26 -18.83 -6.96
CA VAL A 231 -0.37 -17.72 -6.24
C VAL A 231 -0.72 -16.60 -7.21
N ILE A 232 -1.95 -16.08 -7.12
CA ILE A 232 -2.34 -14.80 -7.71
C ILE A 232 -2.40 -13.78 -6.58
N GLY A 233 -1.61 -12.70 -6.70
CA GLY A 233 -1.70 -11.53 -5.83
C GLY A 233 -2.52 -10.42 -6.48
N ALA A 234 -3.35 -9.74 -5.71
CA ALA A 234 -4.13 -8.58 -6.18
C ALA A 234 -4.05 -7.44 -5.16
N ALA A 235 -3.84 -6.21 -5.64
CA ALA A 235 -3.78 -5.00 -4.84
C ALA A 235 -4.53 -3.87 -5.52
N LEU A 236 -5.57 -3.32 -4.87
CA LEU A 236 -6.30 -2.16 -5.38
C LEU A 236 -5.55 -0.88 -5.03
N CYS A 237 -5.16 -0.11 -6.02
CA CYS A 237 -4.38 1.12 -5.87
C CYS A 237 -5.28 2.32 -5.51
N TRP A 238 -5.92 2.24 -4.34
CA TRP A 238 -6.90 3.22 -3.88
C TRP A 238 -6.74 3.56 -2.40
N SER A 239 -6.81 4.85 -2.05
CA SER A 239 -6.76 5.33 -0.66
C SER A 239 -8.10 5.94 -0.25
N GLY A 240 -9.16 5.17 -0.37
CA GLY A 240 -10.54 5.50 -0.01
C GLY A 240 -11.32 4.23 0.26
N ASN A 241 -12.64 4.33 0.34
CA ASN A 241 -13.49 3.16 0.55
C ASN A 241 -13.35 2.16 -0.59
N TYR A 242 -13.23 0.87 -0.27
CA TYR A 242 -13.06 -0.19 -1.26
C TYR A 242 -13.81 -1.46 -0.87
N SER A 243 -14.02 -2.30 -1.89
CA SER A 243 -14.56 -3.64 -1.73
C SER A 243 -13.84 -4.60 -2.68
N LEU A 244 -13.25 -5.67 -2.11
CA LEU A 244 -12.82 -6.87 -2.83
C LEU A 244 -13.83 -7.96 -2.53
N ARG A 245 -14.47 -8.49 -3.56
CA ARG A 245 -15.53 -9.49 -3.42
C ARG A 245 -15.12 -10.76 -4.16
N ILE A 246 -15.20 -11.90 -3.49
CA ILE A 246 -14.90 -13.21 -4.07
C ILE A 246 -16.20 -14.02 -4.04
N ASN A 247 -16.81 -14.23 -5.20
CA ASN A 247 -18.01 -15.06 -5.35
C ASN A 247 -17.57 -16.44 -5.84
N THR A 248 -17.75 -17.43 -5.01
CA THR A 248 -17.49 -18.84 -5.36
C THR A 248 -18.82 -19.51 -5.67
N ASP A 249 -18.96 -20.06 -6.88
CA ASP A 249 -20.15 -20.80 -7.27
C ASP A 249 -20.12 -22.28 -6.77
N ASP A 250 -21.15 -23.03 -7.07
CA ASP A 250 -21.30 -24.45 -6.71
C ASP A 250 -20.35 -25.38 -7.46
N ASN A 251 -19.70 -24.90 -8.53
CA ASN A 251 -18.65 -25.60 -9.27
C ASN A 251 -17.23 -25.16 -8.82
N PHE A 252 -17.13 -24.42 -7.71
CA PHE A 252 -15.87 -23.85 -7.22
C PHE A 252 -15.14 -22.96 -8.24
N VAL A 253 -15.91 -22.25 -9.06
CA VAL A 253 -15.36 -21.14 -9.85
C VAL A 253 -15.40 -19.88 -8.99
N HIS A 254 -14.24 -19.25 -8.84
CA HIS A 254 -14.09 -18.07 -8.00
C HIS A 254 -14.02 -16.82 -8.88
N HIS A 255 -15.01 -15.95 -8.74
CA HIS A 255 -15.06 -14.65 -9.39
C HIS A 255 -14.58 -13.57 -8.43
N VAL A 256 -13.44 -12.93 -8.74
CA VAL A 256 -12.82 -11.92 -7.91
C VAL A 256 -13.05 -10.55 -8.52
N PHE A 257 -13.73 -9.69 -7.78
CA PHE A 257 -14.04 -8.31 -8.13
C PHE A 257 -13.30 -7.37 -7.19
N ALA A 258 -12.74 -6.29 -7.70
CA ALA A 258 -12.09 -5.28 -6.88
C ALA A 258 -12.35 -3.87 -7.42
N GLY A 259 -12.72 -2.96 -6.54
CA GLY A 259 -12.99 -1.58 -6.91
C GLY A 259 -13.32 -0.69 -5.73
N ILE A 260 -13.66 0.54 -6.03
CA ILE A 260 -14.24 1.48 -5.07
C ILE A 260 -15.53 0.88 -4.54
N ASP A 261 -15.76 0.97 -3.22
CA ASP A 261 -17.03 0.51 -2.66
C ASP A 261 -18.17 1.40 -3.15
N SER A 262 -19.11 0.81 -3.90
CA SER A 262 -20.23 1.55 -4.49
C SER A 262 -21.28 1.97 -3.46
N ARG A 263 -21.29 1.40 -2.25
CA ARG A 263 -22.21 1.80 -1.19
C ARG A 263 -21.90 3.22 -0.75
N ALA A 264 -22.89 4.10 -0.75
CA ALA A 264 -22.76 5.52 -0.53
C ALA A 264 -21.77 6.24 -1.48
N SER A 265 -21.45 5.61 -2.62
CA SER A 265 -20.54 6.16 -3.65
C SER A 265 -21.12 6.07 -5.05
N GLU A 266 -22.44 5.96 -5.20
CA GLU A 266 -23.10 6.03 -6.51
C GLU A 266 -22.61 7.26 -7.28
N TYR A 267 -22.16 7.05 -8.52
CA TYR A 267 -21.57 8.12 -9.30
C TYR A 267 -22.53 8.61 -10.38
N LYS A 268 -22.88 9.89 -10.31
CA LYS A 268 -23.70 10.59 -11.31
C LYS A 268 -22.78 11.09 -12.42
N LEU A 269 -22.68 10.31 -13.47
CA LEU A 269 -21.85 10.61 -14.63
C LEU A 269 -22.59 11.57 -15.57
N GLN A 270 -22.03 12.75 -15.79
CA GLN A 270 -22.62 13.76 -16.67
C GLN A 270 -22.41 13.40 -18.17
N PRO A 271 -23.26 13.90 -19.09
CA PRO A 271 -23.01 13.75 -20.53
C PRO A 271 -21.62 14.24 -20.95
N ASN A 272 -20.87 13.38 -21.67
CA ASN A 272 -19.50 13.58 -22.11
C ASN A 272 -18.46 13.69 -20.99
N GLU A 273 -18.82 13.45 -19.73
CA GLU A 273 -17.86 13.24 -18.66
C GLU A 273 -17.22 11.87 -18.78
N THR A 274 -16.01 11.73 -18.26
CA THR A 274 -15.30 10.45 -18.14
C THR A 274 -15.03 10.19 -16.68
N PHE A 275 -15.40 9.01 -16.20
CA PHE A 275 -15.07 8.50 -14.87
C PHE A 275 -14.08 7.34 -14.99
N THR A 276 -12.94 7.42 -14.30
CA THR A 276 -11.88 6.41 -14.32
C THR A 276 -11.73 5.79 -12.94
N THR A 277 -11.73 4.48 -12.87
CA THR A 277 -11.48 3.73 -11.63
C THR A 277 -9.99 3.66 -11.30
N PRO A 278 -9.62 3.43 -10.02
CA PRO A 278 -8.23 3.19 -9.65
C PRO A 278 -7.70 1.87 -10.25
N PRO A 279 -6.39 1.74 -10.50
CA PRO A 279 -5.82 0.49 -10.97
C PRO A 279 -5.94 -0.64 -9.93
N LEU A 280 -6.23 -1.85 -10.42
CA LEU A 280 -6.05 -3.11 -9.72
C LEU A 280 -4.77 -3.76 -10.24
N ALA A 281 -3.76 -3.89 -9.39
CA ALA A 281 -2.50 -4.55 -9.74
C ALA A 281 -2.61 -6.06 -9.49
N LEU A 282 -2.23 -6.86 -10.48
CA LEU A 282 -2.30 -8.33 -10.46
C LEU A 282 -0.90 -8.90 -10.70
N THR A 283 -0.55 -9.92 -9.92
CA THR A 283 0.68 -10.71 -10.15
C THR A 283 0.35 -12.19 -10.08
N TYR A 284 1.16 -13.00 -10.80
CA TYR A 284 1.14 -14.45 -10.71
C TYR A 284 2.54 -14.96 -10.35
N SER A 285 2.62 -16.02 -9.54
CA SER A 285 3.88 -16.67 -9.16
C SER A 285 3.68 -18.16 -8.92
N GLN A 286 4.67 -18.99 -9.31
CA GLN A 286 4.77 -20.39 -8.93
C GLN A 286 5.63 -20.62 -7.67
N GLU A 287 6.26 -19.57 -7.17
CA GLU A 287 7.14 -19.60 -6.01
C GLU A 287 6.41 -19.27 -4.69
N GLY A 288 5.13 -19.61 -4.60
CA GLY A 288 4.31 -19.39 -3.41
C GLY A 288 4.08 -17.92 -3.08
N LEU A 289 3.68 -17.67 -1.83
CA LEU A 289 3.43 -16.31 -1.32
C LEU A 289 4.68 -15.43 -1.39
N GLY A 290 5.87 -15.99 -1.13
CA GLY A 290 7.13 -15.27 -1.19
C GLY A 290 7.47 -14.76 -2.59
N GLY A 291 7.21 -15.54 -3.63
CA GLY A 291 7.38 -15.12 -5.02
C GLY A 291 6.46 -13.96 -5.38
N ALA A 292 5.17 -14.08 -5.06
CA ALA A 292 4.21 -13.00 -5.28
C ALA A 292 4.59 -11.72 -4.50
N SER A 293 5.07 -11.85 -3.25
CA SER A 293 5.58 -10.71 -2.46
C SER A 293 6.75 -10.01 -3.14
N ARG A 294 7.74 -10.77 -3.63
CA ARG A 294 8.90 -10.18 -4.34
C ARG A 294 8.50 -9.44 -5.61
N ASN A 295 7.47 -9.92 -6.33
CA ASN A 295 6.90 -9.20 -7.48
C ASN A 295 6.29 -7.86 -7.05
N PHE A 296 5.47 -7.84 -5.98
CA PHE A 296 4.94 -6.59 -5.42
C PHE A 296 6.06 -5.64 -4.97
N HIS A 297 7.08 -6.15 -4.26
CA HIS A 297 8.19 -5.32 -3.79
C HIS A 297 8.98 -4.68 -4.94
N LYS A 298 9.30 -5.46 -5.98
CA LYS A 298 10.01 -4.96 -7.15
C LYS A 298 9.17 -3.92 -7.90
N TRP A 299 7.89 -4.24 -8.15
CA TRP A 299 6.95 -3.31 -8.80
C TRP A 299 6.76 -2.03 -7.98
N ALA A 300 6.61 -2.14 -6.64
CA ALA A 300 6.48 -0.98 -5.77
C ALA A 300 7.70 -0.06 -5.88
N ARG A 301 8.90 -0.61 -5.76
CA ARG A 301 10.15 0.17 -5.87
C ARG A 301 10.31 0.82 -7.25
N ASN A 302 9.97 0.11 -8.32
CA ASN A 302 10.18 0.61 -9.69
C ASN A 302 9.12 1.63 -10.12
N TYR A 303 7.86 1.49 -9.64
CA TYR A 303 6.73 2.16 -10.29
C TYR A 303 5.69 2.80 -9.35
N ARG A 304 5.66 2.45 -8.07
CA ARG A 304 4.55 2.88 -7.17
C ARG A 304 4.98 3.60 -5.90
N LEU A 305 6.21 3.53 -5.52
CA LEU A 305 6.74 4.20 -4.34
C LEU A 305 7.53 5.43 -4.77
N HIS A 306 7.26 6.59 -4.20
CA HIS A 306 8.09 7.77 -4.45
C HIS A 306 9.53 7.50 -4.00
N ASN A 307 10.51 7.80 -4.84
CA ASN A 307 11.92 7.49 -4.59
C ASN A 307 12.15 6.02 -4.12
N GLY A 308 11.48 5.06 -4.80
CA GLY A 308 11.42 3.67 -4.37
C GLY A 308 12.77 2.94 -4.27
N HIS A 309 13.82 3.44 -4.92
CA HIS A 309 15.19 2.90 -4.83
C HIS A 309 16.09 3.64 -3.85
N ALA A 310 15.64 4.75 -3.29
CA ALA A 310 16.43 5.49 -2.32
C ALA A 310 16.49 4.74 -0.97
N THR A 311 17.67 4.72 -0.38
CA THR A 311 17.83 4.29 1.02
C THR A 311 17.34 5.38 1.96
N ARG A 312 16.74 4.97 3.08
CA ARG A 312 16.21 5.87 4.10
C ARG A 312 17.22 6.09 5.20
N ASP A 313 17.26 7.30 5.73
CA ASP A 313 18.12 7.69 6.85
C ASP A 313 17.69 7.00 8.16
N ILE A 314 18.64 6.79 9.05
CA ILE A 314 18.40 6.32 10.42
C ILE A 314 17.90 7.51 11.24
N LEU A 315 16.62 7.49 11.62
CA LEU A 315 16.00 8.62 12.33
C LEU A 315 15.81 8.37 13.84
N LEU A 316 15.67 9.47 14.58
CA LEU A 316 15.08 9.53 15.90
C LEU A 316 13.78 10.34 15.81
N ASN A 317 12.65 9.74 16.17
CA ASN A 317 11.37 10.44 16.33
C ASN A 317 11.15 10.82 17.79
N SER A 318 10.66 12.03 18.06
CA SER A 318 10.51 12.54 19.43
C SER A 318 9.25 12.02 20.15
N TRP A 319 8.26 11.40 19.46
CA TRP A 319 6.94 11.10 20.02
C TRP A 319 7.02 10.28 21.32
N GLU A 320 7.43 9.03 21.29
CA GLU A 320 7.53 8.21 22.50
C GLU A 320 8.64 8.67 23.47
N GLY A 321 9.51 9.57 23.01
CA GLY A 321 10.53 10.17 23.87
C GLY A 321 9.98 11.20 24.85
N VAL A 322 9.11 12.12 24.34
CA VAL A 322 8.67 13.31 25.10
C VAL A 322 7.19 13.66 24.90
N TYR A 323 6.49 13.01 23.97
CA TYR A 323 5.10 13.35 23.59
C TYR A 323 4.94 14.85 23.31
N PHE A 324 3.98 15.53 23.96
CA PHE A 324 3.73 16.96 23.81
C PHE A 324 4.71 17.86 24.57
N ASP A 325 5.64 17.31 25.38
CA ASP A 325 6.60 18.09 26.18
C ASP A 325 7.79 18.57 25.33
N ILE A 326 7.46 19.14 24.18
CA ILE A 326 8.42 19.73 23.26
C ILE A 326 8.90 21.06 23.81
N ASN A 327 10.22 21.26 23.86
CA ASN A 327 10.86 22.53 24.05
C ASN A 327 12.24 22.53 23.38
N GLU A 328 12.78 23.73 23.10
CA GLU A 328 14.00 23.89 22.33
C GLU A 328 15.21 23.16 22.93
N GLN A 329 15.37 23.19 24.27
CA GLN A 329 16.47 22.53 24.96
C GLN A 329 16.42 21.00 24.85
N VAL A 330 15.22 20.42 25.02
CA VAL A 330 15.01 18.96 24.87
C VAL A 330 15.25 18.53 23.42
N MET A 331 14.80 19.30 22.44
CA MET A 331 15.03 19.02 21.01
C MET A 331 16.53 19.07 20.67
N ASP A 332 17.28 20.09 21.15
CA ASP A 332 18.76 20.17 20.98
C ASP A 332 19.46 18.95 21.58
N GLN A 333 19.03 18.52 22.78
CA GLN A 333 19.59 17.33 23.42
C GLN A 333 19.32 16.06 22.63
N MET A 334 18.09 15.88 22.11
CA MET A 334 17.75 14.69 21.30
C MET A 334 18.49 14.67 19.97
N MET A 335 18.75 15.84 19.35
CA MET A 335 19.59 15.94 18.15
C MET A 335 21.04 15.57 18.44
N ASN A 336 21.59 16.03 19.57
CA ASN A 336 22.92 15.62 20.04
C ASN A 336 22.98 14.11 20.29
N ASP A 337 21.96 13.57 20.95
CA ASP A 337 21.93 12.15 21.31
C ASP A 337 21.87 11.24 20.05
N ILE A 338 21.05 11.58 19.04
CA ILE A 338 21.01 10.77 17.81
C ILE A 338 22.31 10.88 17.01
N ALA A 339 22.94 12.04 16.98
CA ALA A 339 24.25 12.22 16.36
C ALA A 339 25.30 11.34 17.05
N ASP A 340 25.35 11.36 18.40
CA ASP A 340 26.25 10.54 19.20
C ASP A 340 26.02 9.03 18.98
N LEU A 341 24.77 8.59 18.79
CA LEU A 341 24.43 7.21 18.45
C LEU A 341 24.82 6.83 17.01
N GLY A 342 25.13 7.80 16.16
CA GLY A 342 25.49 7.60 14.76
C GLY A 342 24.29 7.63 13.81
N GLY A 343 23.11 8.13 14.24
CA GLY A 343 21.97 8.34 13.37
C GLY A 343 22.13 9.55 12.46
N GLU A 344 21.14 9.84 11.64
CA GLU A 344 21.29 10.74 10.49
C GLU A 344 20.19 11.81 10.43
N LEU A 345 19.03 11.58 11.07
CA LEU A 345 17.85 12.43 10.99
C LEU A 345 17.16 12.52 12.35
N PHE A 346 16.74 13.71 12.73
CA PHE A 346 15.85 13.95 13.86
C PHE A 346 14.49 14.43 13.37
N VAL A 347 13.39 13.85 13.87
CA VAL A 347 12.01 14.23 13.52
C VAL A 347 11.29 14.72 14.76
N MET A 348 10.95 16.01 14.78
CA MET A 348 10.09 16.60 15.79
C MET A 348 8.65 16.22 15.50
N ASP A 349 8.00 15.49 16.40
CA ASP A 349 6.61 15.01 16.28
C ASP A 349 5.59 16.06 16.75
N ASP A 350 4.34 15.66 17.03
CA ASP A 350 3.22 16.52 17.42
C ASP A 350 3.54 17.34 18.69
N GLY A 351 3.03 18.58 18.76
CA GLY A 351 3.14 19.44 19.95
C GLY A 351 3.89 20.75 19.77
N TRP A 352 4.42 21.06 18.60
CA TRP A 352 5.27 22.23 18.35
C TRP A 352 4.54 23.54 18.03
N PHE A 353 3.23 23.49 17.79
CA PHE A 353 2.42 24.60 17.27
C PHE A 353 1.28 25.05 18.19
N GLY A 354 0.58 26.10 17.81
CA GLY A 354 -0.59 26.65 18.50
C GLY A 354 -0.28 27.84 19.38
N ASP A 355 -0.53 29.05 18.88
CA ASP A 355 -0.31 30.28 19.62
C ASP A 355 -1.47 30.60 20.59
N LYS A 356 -2.67 30.79 20.08
CA LYS A 356 -3.87 31.10 20.89
C LYS A 356 -4.25 29.91 21.79
N TYR A 357 -4.20 28.72 21.27
CA TYR A 357 -4.47 27.46 21.96
C TYR A 357 -3.23 26.59 21.93
N PRO A 358 -2.47 26.41 23.02
CA PRO A 358 -1.26 25.58 23.01
C PRO A 358 -1.55 24.12 22.70
N ARG A 359 -0.72 23.50 21.83
CA ARG A 359 -0.80 22.07 21.53
C ARG A 359 -0.08 21.25 22.61
N ASN A 360 -0.71 21.10 23.77
CA ASN A 360 -0.21 20.31 24.90
C ASN A 360 -0.91 18.97 25.07
N ASN A 361 -1.87 18.66 24.21
CA ASN A 361 -2.66 17.44 24.16
C ASN A 361 -3.47 17.38 22.85
N ASP A 362 -4.25 16.31 22.65
CA ASP A 362 -5.04 16.07 21.44
C ASP A 362 -6.27 16.98 21.26
N VAL A 363 -6.62 17.83 22.23
CA VAL A 363 -7.93 18.49 22.24
C VAL A 363 -7.93 19.92 21.70
N SER A 364 -6.79 20.46 21.32
CA SER A 364 -6.69 21.84 20.81
C SER A 364 -5.64 22.03 19.72
N SER A 365 -5.75 23.14 19.00
CA SER A 365 -4.79 23.73 18.06
C SER A 365 -4.58 23.02 16.73
N LEU A 366 -5.05 21.79 16.55
CA LEU A 366 -4.90 21.15 15.24
C LEU A 366 -5.59 22.02 14.17
N GLY A 367 -4.85 22.39 13.14
CA GLY A 367 -5.22 23.40 12.15
C GLY A 367 -4.48 24.74 12.28
N ASP A 368 -3.92 25.03 13.46
CA ASP A 368 -3.22 26.29 13.76
C ASP A 368 -1.70 26.10 13.72
N TRP A 369 -1.11 26.14 12.55
CA TRP A 369 0.28 25.75 12.29
C TRP A 369 1.31 26.84 12.61
N ALA A 370 0.97 27.78 13.47
CA ALA A 370 1.93 28.77 14.02
C ALA A 370 2.78 28.12 15.12
N VAL A 371 4.08 28.36 15.08
CA VAL A 371 5.02 27.86 16.12
C VAL A 371 4.62 28.42 17.49
N ASP A 372 4.57 27.56 18.51
CA ASP A 372 4.41 28.00 19.90
C ASP A 372 5.73 28.58 20.40
N SER A 373 5.84 29.91 20.46
CA SER A 373 7.05 30.62 20.89
C SER A 373 7.42 30.40 22.36
N ARG A 374 6.49 29.89 23.18
CA ARG A 374 6.75 29.50 24.58
C ARG A 374 7.59 28.22 24.66
N LYS A 375 7.37 27.30 23.72
CA LYS A 375 8.13 26.04 23.59
C LYS A 375 9.40 26.24 22.78
N LEU A 376 9.33 27.00 21.71
CA LEU A 376 10.37 27.22 20.73
C LEU A 376 10.64 28.71 20.55
N PRO A 377 11.32 29.38 21.49
CA PRO A 377 11.52 30.84 21.46
C PRO A 377 12.30 31.32 20.23
N ASN A 378 13.20 30.51 19.67
CA ASN A 378 13.91 30.80 18.42
C ASN A 378 13.22 30.22 17.17
N GLY A 379 12.02 29.66 17.32
CA GLY A 379 11.23 29.07 16.26
C GLY A 379 11.92 27.87 15.58
N ILE A 380 11.48 27.55 14.37
CA ILE A 380 12.08 26.44 13.57
C ILE A 380 13.53 26.74 13.21
N ASN A 381 13.91 28.03 13.03
CA ASN A 381 15.31 28.40 12.75
C ASN A 381 16.26 27.96 13.88
N GLY A 382 15.82 28.08 15.16
CA GLY A 382 16.61 27.59 16.30
C GLY A 382 16.86 26.08 16.20
N LEU A 383 15.85 25.30 15.82
CA LEU A 383 15.98 23.86 15.65
C LEU A 383 16.86 23.48 14.44
N LEU A 384 16.75 24.20 13.33
CA LEU A 384 17.62 23.99 12.17
C LEU A 384 19.09 24.32 12.49
N ALA A 385 19.34 25.40 13.24
CA ALA A 385 20.68 25.72 13.71
C ALA A 385 21.25 24.63 14.65
N SER A 386 20.40 24.05 15.50
CA SER A 386 20.75 22.89 16.32
C SER A 386 21.06 21.64 15.51
N ALA A 387 20.20 21.31 14.54
CA ALA A 387 20.40 20.17 13.64
C ALA A 387 21.76 20.29 12.89
N ASN A 388 22.04 21.48 12.35
CA ASN A 388 23.31 21.77 11.68
C ASN A 388 24.49 21.66 12.61
N LYS A 389 24.41 22.18 13.86
CA LYS A 389 25.44 22.07 14.90
C LYS A 389 25.80 20.61 15.20
N HIS A 390 24.79 19.73 15.23
CA HIS A 390 24.97 18.29 15.51
C HIS A 390 25.16 17.44 14.27
N ASN A 391 25.18 18.04 13.06
CA ASN A 391 25.34 17.35 11.77
C ASN A 391 24.28 16.25 11.54
N VAL A 392 23.04 16.56 11.85
CA VAL A 392 21.86 15.72 11.56
C VAL A 392 20.84 16.48 10.70
N LYS A 393 20.08 15.75 9.88
CA LYS A 393 18.95 16.33 9.15
C LYS A 393 17.80 16.60 10.11
N PHE A 394 16.89 17.50 9.71
CA PHE A 394 15.70 17.86 10.50
C PHE A 394 14.43 17.47 9.76
N GLY A 395 13.46 16.92 10.48
CA GLY A 395 12.11 16.61 10.02
C GLY A 395 11.05 17.13 10.97
N ILE A 396 9.82 17.23 10.47
CA ILE A 396 8.68 17.80 11.20
C ILE A 396 7.41 16.98 10.97
N TRP A 397 6.56 16.88 11.98
CA TRP A 397 5.23 16.27 11.92
C TRP A 397 4.15 17.29 11.56
N ILE A 398 3.18 16.88 10.72
CA ILE A 398 1.95 17.61 10.43
C ILE A 398 0.76 16.65 10.32
N GLU A 399 -0.45 17.14 10.63
CA GLU A 399 -1.74 16.46 10.37
C GLU A 399 -2.72 17.44 9.70
N PRO A 400 -2.52 17.75 8.41
CA PRO A 400 -3.14 18.91 7.78
C PRO A 400 -4.58 18.68 7.29
N GLU A 401 -5.07 17.44 7.34
CA GLU A 401 -6.42 17.06 6.92
C GLU A 401 -7.46 17.22 8.04
N SER A 402 -7.03 17.62 9.22
CA SER A 402 -7.87 17.70 10.42
C SER A 402 -7.77 19.06 11.12
N ALA A 403 -8.78 19.38 11.92
CA ALA A 403 -8.78 20.51 12.82
C ALA A 403 -9.41 20.14 14.17
N ASN A 404 -8.98 20.76 15.26
CA ASN A 404 -9.73 20.69 16.50
C ASN A 404 -10.89 21.70 16.52
N SER A 405 -11.97 21.38 17.22
CA SER A 405 -13.03 22.36 17.50
C SER A 405 -12.53 23.56 18.32
N LYS A 406 -11.45 23.37 19.08
CA LYS A 406 -10.71 24.42 19.78
C LYS A 406 -9.46 24.80 18.98
N SER A 407 -9.66 25.49 17.85
CA SER A 407 -8.62 26.05 17.00
C SER A 407 -9.08 27.35 16.35
N GLU A 408 -8.16 28.24 16.01
CA GLU A 408 -8.45 29.47 15.25
C GLU A 408 -8.95 29.13 13.83
N LEU A 409 -8.48 28.02 13.24
CA LEU A 409 -8.95 27.55 11.94
C LEU A 409 -10.45 27.28 11.99
N PHE A 410 -10.93 26.54 12.98
CA PHE A 410 -12.34 26.21 13.11
C PHE A 410 -13.19 27.44 13.47
N GLU A 411 -12.68 28.37 14.28
CA GLU A 411 -13.36 29.65 14.56
C GLU A 411 -13.57 30.48 13.29
N LYS A 412 -12.56 30.52 12.39
CA LYS A 412 -12.59 31.30 11.15
C LYS A 412 -13.37 30.59 10.02
N HIS A 413 -13.31 29.29 9.98
CA HIS A 413 -13.82 28.45 8.90
C HIS A 413 -14.58 27.21 9.39
N PRO A 414 -15.70 27.39 10.14
CA PRO A 414 -16.51 26.25 10.60
C PRO A 414 -17.24 25.55 9.44
N ASP A 415 -17.24 26.16 8.26
CA ASP A 415 -17.75 25.62 7.01
C ASP A 415 -16.77 24.66 6.28
N TRP A 416 -15.50 24.61 6.70
CA TRP A 416 -14.48 23.74 6.07
C TRP A 416 -14.44 22.32 6.62
N VAL A 417 -15.21 22.01 7.66
CA VAL A 417 -15.27 20.64 8.19
C VAL A 417 -16.43 19.86 7.56
N LEU A 418 -16.20 18.58 7.37
CA LEU A 418 -17.24 17.65 6.92
C LEU A 418 -18.37 17.60 7.95
N GLN A 419 -19.61 17.70 7.47
CA GLN A 419 -20.80 17.60 8.30
C GLN A 419 -22.01 17.18 7.46
N ALA A 420 -22.66 16.11 7.84
CA ALA A 420 -23.93 15.72 7.24
C ALA A 420 -25.01 16.76 7.54
N LYS A 421 -25.76 17.14 6.51
CA LYS A 421 -26.82 18.16 6.64
C LYS A 421 -27.85 17.75 7.70
N ASN A 422 -28.23 18.71 8.57
CA ASN A 422 -29.19 18.51 9.66
C ASN A 422 -28.74 17.45 10.69
N ARG A 423 -27.44 17.20 10.82
CA ARG A 423 -26.85 16.33 11.84
C ARG A 423 -25.81 17.10 12.65
N PRO A 424 -25.59 16.73 13.92
CA PRO A 424 -24.52 17.33 14.71
C PRO A 424 -23.15 16.98 14.11
N LEU A 425 -22.13 17.74 14.47
CA LEU A 425 -20.75 17.39 14.20
C LEU A 425 -20.42 16.06 14.90
N GLN A 426 -19.67 15.22 14.20
CA GLN A 426 -19.09 14.00 14.77
C GLN A 426 -17.60 14.23 14.94
N TYR A 427 -17.12 13.96 16.14
CA TYR A 427 -15.73 14.17 16.53
C TYR A 427 -14.98 12.84 16.49
N GLY A 428 -13.75 12.90 16.02
CA GLY A 428 -12.80 11.80 16.09
C GLY A 428 -11.97 11.81 17.37
N ARG A 429 -10.67 11.55 17.23
CA ARG A 429 -9.68 11.44 18.32
C ARG A 429 -9.83 12.57 19.36
N GLY A 430 -9.75 12.18 20.65
CA GLY A 430 -9.87 13.12 21.76
C GLY A 430 -11.26 13.75 21.93
N GLY A 431 -12.27 13.34 21.15
CA GLY A 431 -13.61 13.91 21.18
C GLY A 431 -13.72 15.36 20.68
N THR A 432 -12.68 15.87 20.00
CA THR A 432 -12.59 17.27 19.55
C THR A 432 -12.05 17.43 18.13
N GLN A 433 -11.52 16.37 17.53
CA GLN A 433 -10.89 16.41 16.21
C GLN A 433 -11.95 16.22 15.11
N LEU A 434 -11.89 17.08 14.09
CA LEU A 434 -12.79 17.14 12.96
C LEU A 434 -12.00 16.97 11.66
N LEU A 435 -12.59 16.28 10.68
CA LEU A 435 -12.01 16.11 9.36
C LEU A 435 -12.37 17.30 8.47
N LEU A 436 -11.38 17.88 7.78
CA LEU A 436 -11.58 18.95 6.82
C LEU A 436 -12.20 18.42 5.52
N ASP A 437 -13.02 19.24 4.86
CA ASP A 437 -13.66 18.92 3.58
C ASP A 437 -12.68 19.13 2.41
N VAL A 438 -11.85 18.15 2.14
CA VAL A 438 -10.85 18.19 1.04
C VAL A 438 -11.52 18.16 -0.35
N CYS A 439 -12.84 17.96 -0.47
CA CYS A 439 -13.57 18.23 -1.70
C CYS A 439 -13.55 19.72 -2.07
N ASN A 440 -13.39 20.61 -1.08
CA ASN A 440 -13.37 22.06 -1.25
C ASN A 440 -11.97 22.54 -1.71
N PRO A 441 -11.85 23.18 -2.89
CA PRO A 441 -10.57 23.71 -3.37
C PRO A 441 -9.87 24.67 -2.42
N LYS A 442 -10.63 25.44 -1.59
CA LYS A 442 -10.03 26.33 -0.57
C LYS A 442 -9.32 25.55 0.53
N VAL A 443 -9.86 24.40 0.91
CA VAL A 443 -9.21 23.48 1.87
C VAL A 443 -7.98 22.83 1.24
N GLN A 444 -8.06 22.44 -0.04
CA GLN A 444 -6.90 21.95 -0.79
C GLN A 444 -5.78 23.01 -0.82
N ASP A 445 -6.12 24.27 -1.09
CA ASP A 445 -5.14 25.37 -1.09
C ASP A 445 -4.58 25.64 0.31
N PHE A 446 -5.38 25.54 1.35
CA PHE A 446 -4.91 25.66 2.74
C PHE A 446 -3.86 24.60 3.06
N ILE A 447 -4.14 23.33 2.77
CA ILE A 447 -3.21 22.22 3.02
C ILE A 447 -1.92 22.38 2.20
N PHE A 448 -2.06 22.72 0.91
CA PHE A 448 -0.89 22.96 0.06
C PHE A 448 -0.04 24.13 0.58
N ASN A 449 -0.67 25.25 0.93
CA ASN A 449 0.02 26.46 1.41
C ASN A 449 0.73 26.23 2.75
N LEU A 450 0.21 25.37 3.61
CA LEU A 450 0.92 24.96 4.83
C LEU A 450 2.27 24.35 4.49
N VAL A 451 2.29 23.32 3.66
CA VAL A 451 3.52 22.61 3.26
C VAL A 451 4.44 23.53 2.45
N ASP A 452 3.86 24.31 1.54
CA ASP A 452 4.59 25.27 0.72
C ASP A 452 5.29 26.34 1.57
N THR A 453 4.60 26.89 2.57
CA THR A 453 5.17 27.88 3.49
C THR A 453 6.29 27.27 4.33
N LEU A 454 6.08 26.07 4.89
CA LEU A 454 7.10 25.40 5.69
C LEU A 454 8.37 25.14 4.87
N LEU A 455 8.25 24.50 3.71
CA LEU A 455 9.41 24.10 2.91
C LEU A 455 10.08 25.26 2.15
N THR A 456 9.33 26.32 1.79
CA THR A 456 9.90 27.51 1.15
C THR A 456 10.64 28.39 2.19
N LYS A 457 10.08 28.53 3.40
CA LYS A 457 10.69 29.32 4.45
C LYS A 457 11.84 28.60 5.13
N TYR A 458 11.78 27.27 5.20
CA TYR A 458 12.75 26.40 5.88
C TYR A 458 13.20 25.27 4.95
N PRO A 459 13.99 25.58 3.92
CA PRO A 459 14.40 24.61 2.89
C PRO A 459 15.29 23.47 3.43
N GLU A 460 15.83 23.60 4.64
CA GLU A 460 16.61 22.56 5.31
C GLU A 460 15.74 21.46 5.93
N ILE A 461 14.40 21.59 5.95
CA ILE A 461 13.52 20.51 6.36
C ILE A 461 13.61 19.40 5.32
N ALA A 462 14.21 18.26 5.70
CA ALA A 462 14.45 17.12 4.83
C ALA A 462 13.35 16.04 4.90
N TYR A 463 12.44 16.14 5.88
CA TYR A 463 11.47 15.09 6.16
C TYR A 463 10.17 15.64 6.75
N ILE A 464 9.05 15.09 6.30
CA ILE A 464 7.71 15.36 6.85
C ILE A 464 7.08 14.03 7.27
N LYS A 465 6.64 13.92 8.53
CA LYS A 465 5.70 12.88 8.97
C LYS A 465 4.29 13.46 8.81
N TRP A 466 3.54 12.94 7.84
CA TRP A 466 2.18 13.36 7.53
C TRP A 466 1.19 12.38 8.14
N ASP A 467 0.48 12.83 9.16
CA ASP A 467 -0.49 12.02 9.88
C ASP A 467 -1.93 12.28 9.46
N ALA A 468 -2.82 11.33 9.77
CA ALA A 468 -4.27 11.42 9.59
C ALA A 468 -4.96 10.50 10.60
N ASN A 469 -5.47 11.07 11.69
CA ASN A 469 -5.95 10.32 12.84
C ASN A 469 -7.49 10.21 12.93
N VAL A 470 -8.21 10.71 11.93
CA VAL A 470 -9.68 10.71 11.92
C VAL A 470 -10.23 9.98 10.71
N ASP A 471 -11.17 9.06 10.95
CA ASP A 471 -11.95 8.40 9.92
C ASP A 471 -13.03 9.34 9.37
N LEU A 472 -13.45 9.11 8.13
CA LEU A 472 -14.53 9.88 7.51
C LEU A 472 -15.89 9.41 8.03
N LYS A 473 -16.32 9.97 9.17
CA LYS A 473 -17.59 9.61 9.86
C LYS A 473 -18.73 10.60 9.62
N ASN A 474 -18.42 11.87 9.38
CA ASN A 474 -19.39 12.93 9.06
C ASN A 474 -19.66 12.93 7.54
N TYR A 475 -20.55 12.05 7.08
CA TYR A 475 -20.83 11.89 5.66
C TYR A 475 -21.68 13.06 5.10
N GLY A 476 -20.99 14.13 4.73
CA GLY A 476 -21.59 15.28 4.09
C GLY A 476 -20.59 16.41 3.83
N SER A 477 -20.56 16.89 2.60
CA SER A 477 -19.77 18.03 2.16
C SER A 477 -20.65 19.27 2.02
N LYS A 478 -20.20 20.39 2.60
CA LYS A 478 -20.86 21.69 2.37
C LYS A 478 -20.50 22.29 1.01
N TRP A 479 -19.49 21.72 0.34
CA TRP A 479 -19.02 22.15 -0.98
C TRP A 479 -19.72 21.41 -2.12
N LEU A 480 -19.89 20.09 -2.01
CA LEU A 480 -20.50 19.29 -3.06
C LEU A 480 -21.98 19.65 -3.27
N PRO A 481 -22.46 19.65 -4.54
CA PRO A 481 -23.87 19.80 -4.86
C PRO A 481 -24.75 18.80 -4.09
N LYS A 482 -26.00 19.15 -3.90
CA LYS A 482 -26.95 18.35 -3.12
C LYS A 482 -27.19 16.96 -3.71
N ASP A 483 -27.14 16.84 -5.02
CA ASP A 483 -27.37 15.63 -5.80
C ASP A 483 -26.06 14.90 -6.17
N GLU A 484 -24.92 15.36 -5.62
CA GLU A 484 -23.58 14.73 -5.74
C GLU A 484 -22.97 14.40 -4.38
N GLN A 485 -23.77 14.37 -3.31
CA GLN A 485 -23.26 14.01 -1.98
C GLN A 485 -22.72 12.56 -1.94
N SER A 486 -23.22 11.66 -2.78
CA SER A 486 -22.68 10.31 -2.96
C SER A 486 -21.27 10.26 -3.56
N HIS A 487 -20.80 11.36 -4.14
CA HIS A 487 -19.42 11.46 -4.65
C HIS A 487 -18.39 11.74 -3.54
N LEU A 488 -18.81 11.95 -2.28
CA LEU A 488 -17.94 12.45 -1.21
C LEU A 488 -16.65 11.62 -1.06
N TYR A 489 -16.75 10.30 -0.93
CA TYR A 489 -15.56 9.45 -0.74
C TYR A 489 -14.60 9.52 -1.93
N ILE A 490 -15.12 9.59 -3.15
CA ILE A 490 -14.33 9.68 -4.38
C ILE A 490 -13.67 11.06 -4.47
N LYS A 491 -14.47 12.13 -4.32
CA LYS A 491 -13.99 13.52 -4.44
C LYS A 491 -13.04 13.92 -3.31
N TYR A 492 -13.19 13.35 -2.11
CA TYR A 492 -12.24 13.52 -1.02
C TYR A 492 -10.85 12.98 -1.41
N HIS A 493 -10.81 11.74 -1.89
CA HIS A 493 -9.56 11.14 -2.36
C HIS A 493 -8.94 11.92 -3.53
N GLU A 494 -9.72 12.27 -4.54
CA GLU A 494 -9.25 13.08 -5.68
C GLU A 494 -8.69 14.43 -5.24
N GLY A 495 -9.34 15.08 -4.26
CA GLY A 495 -8.88 16.34 -3.69
C GLY A 495 -7.55 16.19 -2.95
N LEU A 496 -7.39 15.15 -2.14
CA LEU A 496 -6.15 14.84 -1.44
C LEU A 496 -5.01 14.55 -2.44
N VAL A 497 -5.26 13.73 -3.46
CA VAL A 497 -4.28 13.43 -4.50
C VAL A 497 -3.83 14.70 -5.24
N LYS A 498 -4.74 15.62 -5.57
CA LYS A 498 -4.38 16.90 -6.19
C LYS A 498 -3.43 17.72 -5.32
N VAL A 499 -3.66 17.76 -4.01
CA VAL A 499 -2.75 18.44 -3.07
C VAL A 499 -1.38 17.80 -3.06
N LEU A 500 -1.32 16.47 -2.94
CA LEU A 500 -0.07 15.71 -2.90
C LEU A 500 0.72 15.80 -4.21
N GLN A 501 0.05 15.79 -5.36
CA GLN A 501 0.67 16.02 -6.67
C GLN A 501 1.33 17.40 -6.76
N ARG A 502 0.64 18.46 -6.31
CA ARG A 502 1.18 19.83 -6.27
C ARG A 502 2.42 19.90 -5.36
N ILE A 503 2.38 19.24 -4.20
CA ILE A 503 3.53 19.18 -3.28
C ILE A 503 4.70 18.48 -3.93
N ARG A 504 4.49 17.28 -4.51
CA ARG A 504 5.56 16.51 -5.16
C ARG A 504 6.15 17.21 -6.39
N GLN A 505 5.33 17.94 -7.14
CA GLN A 505 5.83 18.73 -8.27
C GLN A 505 6.77 19.85 -7.82
N LYS A 506 6.50 20.49 -6.66
CA LYS A 506 7.31 21.60 -6.16
C LYS A 506 8.48 21.14 -5.28
N PHE A 507 8.30 20.07 -4.52
CA PHE A 507 9.25 19.54 -3.55
C PHE A 507 9.48 18.02 -3.75
N PRO A 508 10.13 17.63 -4.86
CA PRO A 508 10.30 16.21 -5.18
C PRO A 508 11.25 15.48 -4.22
N ASP A 509 12.20 16.20 -3.59
CA ASP A 509 13.30 15.59 -2.83
C ASP A 509 13.01 15.43 -1.33
N VAL A 510 11.98 16.10 -0.79
CA VAL A 510 11.62 15.97 0.62
C VAL A 510 11.03 14.58 0.88
N VAL A 511 11.55 13.89 1.87
CA VAL A 511 10.98 12.59 2.28
C VAL A 511 9.66 12.83 3.01
N ILE A 512 8.60 12.15 2.58
CA ILE A 512 7.30 12.21 3.26
C ILE A 512 6.89 10.80 3.70
N GLN A 513 6.66 10.64 5.02
CA GLN A 513 6.13 9.43 5.61
C GLN A 513 4.61 9.53 5.78
N ALA A 514 3.88 8.53 5.28
CA ALA A 514 2.46 8.40 5.56
C ALA A 514 2.24 7.81 6.96
N CYS A 515 1.45 8.49 7.78
CA CYS A 515 0.91 7.97 9.02
C CYS A 515 -0.61 8.08 8.99
N GLY A 516 -1.30 7.21 9.67
CA GLY A 516 -2.77 7.23 9.77
C GLY A 516 -3.21 6.62 11.11
N GLY A 517 -2.65 7.12 12.22
CA GLY A 517 -2.71 6.43 13.49
C GLY A 517 -2.04 5.06 13.34
N GLY A 518 -0.74 5.03 13.10
CA GLY A 518 -0.02 3.83 12.66
C GLY A 518 -0.21 3.55 11.17
N GLY A 519 -0.42 2.28 10.83
CA GLY A 519 -0.53 1.76 9.47
C GLY A 519 -1.85 2.01 8.75
N GLY A 520 -2.78 2.79 9.32
CA GLY A 520 -4.13 2.97 8.79
C GLY A 520 -4.23 3.57 7.38
N ARG A 521 -3.10 4.03 6.81
CA ARG A 521 -3.02 4.58 5.45
C ARG A 521 -2.03 3.82 4.55
N ALA A 522 -1.61 2.63 4.93
CA ALA A 522 -0.72 1.81 4.12
C ALA A 522 -1.49 1.18 2.94
N ASN A 523 -1.39 1.77 1.74
CA ASN A 523 -2.00 1.26 0.52
C ASN A 523 -1.31 1.83 -0.73
N TYR A 524 -1.44 1.14 -1.85
CA TYR A 524 -0.81 1.54 -3.12
C TYR A 524 -1.49 2.72 -3.83
N GLY A 525 -2.63 3.22 -3.33
CA GLY A 525 -3.28 4.44 -3.83
C GLY A 525 -2.54 5.71 -3.42
N ILE A 526 -1.92 5.69 -2.21
CA ILE A 526 -1.22 6.87 -1.66
C ILE A 526 0.31 6.80 -1.83
N MET A 527 0.89 5.59 -1.93
CA MET A 527 2.35 5.39 -2.03
C MET A 527 3.05 6.15 -3.18
N PRO A 528 2.42 6.47 -4.33
CA PRO A 528 3.06 7.33 -5.34
C PRO A 528 3.46 8.72 -4.83
N TYR A 529 2.90 9.15 -3.72
CA TYR A 529 3.14 10.48 -3.13
C TYR A 529 3.92 10.42 -1.82
N PHE A 530 4.21 9.21 -1.29
CA PHE A 530 4.92 9.00 -0.04
C PHE A 530 6.14 8.11 -0.26
N ASP A 531 7.19 8.38 0.49
CA ASP A 531 8.45 7.62 0.41
C ASP A 531 8.42 6.36 1.28
N GLU A 532 7.66 6.41 2.37
CA GLU A 532 7.50 5.35 3.35
C GLU A 532 6.21 5.54 4.16
N PHE A 533 5.85 4.54 4.96
CA PHE A 533 4.75 4.65 5.91
C PHE A 533 5.16 4.17 7.31
N TRP A 534 4.47 4.71 8.32
CA TRP A 534 4.56 4.25 9.70
C TRP A 534 3.72 2.97 9.84
N VAL A 535 4.35 1.84 10.12
CA VAL A 535 3.70 0.51 10.06
C VAL A 535 2.67 0.34 11.16
N SER A 536 2.95 0.84 12.36
CA SER A 536 2.08 0.76 13.53
C SER A 536 2.57 1.69 14.63
N ASP A 537 1.65 2.27 15.38
CA ASP A 537 1.95 2.97 16.64
C ASP A 537 2.40 2.00 17.73
N ASN A 538 2.19 0.70 17.56
CA ASN A 538 2.72 -0.30 18.46
C ASN A 538 4.21 -0.55 18.18
N THR A 539 5.06 -0.08 19.07
CA THR A 539 6.53 -0.21 18.97
C THR A 539 7.10 -1.38 19.77
N ASP A 540 6.25 -2.22 20.40
CA ASP A 540 6.70 -3.43 21.09
C ASP A 540 7.41 -4.40 20.13
N ALA A 541 8.67 -4.69 20.37
CA ALA A 541 9.51 -5.45 19.46
C ALA A 541 8.98 -6.87 19.17
N LEU A 542 8.31 -7.53 20.13
CA LEU A 542 7.69 -8.83 19.89
C LEU A 542 6.48 -8.70 18.96
N GLN A 543 5.59 -7.74 19.21
CA GLN A 543 4.40 -7.55 18.37
C GLN A 543 4.78 -7.04 16.96
N ARG A 544 5.85 -6.26 16.85
CA ARG A 544 6.39 -5.82 15.54
C ARG A 544 6.84 -6.99 14.66
N LEU A 545 7.28 -8.13 15.22
CA LEU A 545 7.57 -9.31 14.40
C LEU A 545 6.32 -9.81 13.65
N TYR A 546 5.14 -9.75 14.24
CA TYR A 546 3.87 -10.10 13.58
C TYR A 546 3.43 -9.04 12.58
N ILE A 547 3.43 -7.78 13.00
CA ILE A 547 2.99 -6.63 12.20
C ILE A 547 3.87 -6.47 10.95
N GLN A 548 5.19 -6.47 11.11
CA GLN A 548 6.15 -6.33 10.01
C GLN A 548 6.12 -7.53 9.06
N TRP A 549 5.92 -8.74 9.60
CA TRP A 549 5.75 -9.93 8.79
C TRP A 549 4.55 -9.82 7.85
N GLY A 550 3.37 -9.45 8.38
CA GLY A 550 2.18 -9.29 7.59
C GLY A 550 2.32 -8.19 6.54
N ALA A 551 2.79 -6.99 6.92
CA ALA A 551 3.02 -5.90 5.99
C ALA A 551 3.96 -6.29 4.84
N SER A 552 4.97 -7.14 5.10
CA SER A 552 5.93 -7.63 4.13
C SER A 552 5.34 -8.54 3.04
N TYR A 553 4.08 -8.95 3.14
CA TYR A 553 3.41 -9.68 2.05
C TYR A 553 3.27 -8.80 0.80
N PHE A 554 3.06 -7.52 0.99
CA PHE A 554 2.80 -6.59 -0.10
C PHE A 554 3.85 -5.48 -0.21
N TYR A 555 4.40 -4.97 0.90
CA TYR A 555 5.24 -3.78 0.92
C TYR A 555 6.73 -4.08 1.06
N PRO A 556 7.60 -3.40 0.28
CA PRO A 556 9.05 -3.54 0.40
C PRO A 556 9.58 -2.93 1.71
N SER A 557 10.70 -3.43 2.17
CA SER A 557 11.30 -3.07 3.45
C SER A 557 11.61 -1.57 3.59
N ASN A 558 12.03 -0.89 2.52
CA ASN A 558 12.32 0.55 2.54
C ASN A 558 11.08 1.45 2.65
N ALA A 559 9.88 0.88 2.45
CA ALA A 559 8.62 1.57 2.69
C ALA A 559 8.13 1.46 4.13
N MET A 560 8.70 0.55 4.94
CA MET A 560 8.20 0.20 6.28
C MET A 560 9.14 0.73 7.37
N ALA A 561 8.74 1.80 8.08
CA ALA A 561 9.52 2.36 9.19
C ALA A 561 9.46 1.45 10.44
N GLN A 562 10.63 1.13 11.00
CA GLN A 562 10.81 0.22 12.14
C GLN A 562 11.71 0.87 13.18
N HIS A 563 11.23 1.02 14.42
CA HIS A 563 11.92 1.78 15.43
C HIS A 563 12.32 0.94 16.65
N ILE A 564 13.50 1.25 17.21
CA ILE A 564 13.93 0.82 18.54
C ILE A 564 13.14 1.65 19.55
N SER A 565 12.33 1.00 20.38
CA SER A 565 11.47 1.65 21.38
C SER A 565 12.03 1.55 22.81
N ALA A 566 11.37 2.24 23.75
CA ALA A 566 11.66 2.15 25.17
C ALA A 566 11.39 0.75 25.75
N SER A 567 12.00 0.47 26.92
CA SER A 567 11.72 -0.72 27.72
C SER A 567 11.63 -0.31 29.21
N PRO A 568 10.51 -0.54 29.90
CA PRO A 568 9.25 -1.16 29.39
C PRO A 568 8.63 -0.40 28.22
N ASN A 569 7.99 -1.14 27.30
CA ASN A 569 7.31 -0.55 26.15
C ASN A 569 6.07 0.24 26.58
N HIS A 570 5.78 1.38 25.92
CA HIS A 570 4.72 2.28 26.32
C HIS A 570 3.31 1.73 26.05
N GLN A 571 3.10 0.90 25.02
CA GLN A 571 1.81 0.31 24.71
C GLN A 571 1.53 -0.96 25.52
N THR A 572 2.52 -1.85 25.65
CA THR A 572 2.33 -3.20 26.21
C THR A 572 2.84 -3.36 27.64
N GLY A 573 3.68 -2.45 28.13
CA GLY A 573 4.39 -2.59 29.41
C GLY A 573 5.45 -3.69 29.42
N ARG A 574 5.75 -4.34 28.27
CA ARG A 574 6.69 -5.44 28.18
C ARG A 574 8.12 -4.95 28.24
N SER A 575 8.96 -5.66 29.01
CA SER A 575 10.40 -5.43 29.06
C SER A 575 11.14 -6.39 28.14
N ILE A 576 11.84 -5.86 27.14
CA ILE A 576 12.60 -6.62 26.14
C ILE A 576 14.05 -6.13 26.11
N PRO A 577 15.04 -7.06 26.04
CA PRO A 577 16.46 -6.68 25.96
C PRO A 577 16.77 -5.78 24.78
N ILE A 578 17.69 -4.84 24.96
CA ILE A 578 18.05 -3.84 23.93
C ILE A 578 18.52 -4.50 22.63
N LYS A 579 19.34 -5.57 22.70
CA LYS A 579 19.80 -6.29 21.50
C LYS A 579 18.62 -6.78 20.66
N PHE A 580 17.61 -7.40 21.28
CA PHE A 580 16.43 -7.90 20.55
C PHE A 580 15.65 -6.76 19.90
N ARG A 581 15.43 -5.63 20.61
CA ARG A 581 14.79 -4.43 20.07
C ARG A 581 15.56 -3.87 18.86
N CYS A 582 16.89 -3.83 18.96
CA CYS A 582 17.75 -3.41 17.84
C CYS A 582 17.61 -4.36 16.63
N ASP A 583 17.75 -5.68 16.86
CA ASP A 583 17.71 -6.66 15.77
C ASP A 583 16.36 -6.69 15.04
N VAL A 584 15.24 -6.48 15.77
CA VAL A 584 13.92 -6.33 15.16
C VAL A 584 13.84 -5.06 14.29
N ALA A 585 14.32 -3.94 14.79
CA ALA A 585 14.32 -2.69 14.02
C ALA A 585 15.29 -2.74 12.82
N MET A 586 16.43 -3.46 12.94
CA MET A 586 17.39 -3.67 11.84
C MET A 586 16.85 -4.53 10.69
N SER A 587 15.77 -5.28 10.89
CA SER A 587 15.16 -6.11 9.82
C SER A 587 14.32 -5.31 8.82
N GLY A 588 14.29 -3.99 8.92
CA GLY A 588 13.65 -3.08 7.99
C GLY A 588 14.31 -1.72 7.94
N ARG A 589 13.53 -0.66 7.77
CA ARG A 589 14.01 0.71 7.78
C ARG A 589 14.22 1.17 9.23
N LEU A 590 15.46 1.09 9.70
CA LEU A 590 15.85 1.36 11.09
C LEU A 590 15.60 2.82 11.49
N GLY A 591 14.94 3.00 12.63
CA GLY A 591 14.80 4.25 13.37
C GLY A 591 14.79 4.02 14.88
N ILE A 592 14.62 5.09 15.62
CA ILE A 592 14.57 5.10 17.09
C ILE A 592 13.37 5.95 17.52
N GLU A 593 12.66 5.51 18.55
CA GLU A 593 11.54 6.25 19.13
C GLU A 593 11.51 6.08 20.65
N LEU A 594 12.38 6.82 21.31
CA LEU A 594 12.54 6.88 22.75
C LEU A 594 13.36 8.13 23.11
N GLN A 595 13.53 8.42 24.40
CA GLN A 595 14.43 9.49 24.85
C GLN A 595 15.82 8.92 25.16
N PRO A 596 16.85 9.12 24.28
CA PRO A 596 18.14 8.44 24.44
C PRO A 596 18.90 8.83 25.72
N SER A 597 18.66 10.03 26.27
CA SER A 597 19.26 10.47 27.56
C SER A 597 18.87 9.57 28.74
N LYS A 598 17.73 8.82 28.62
CA LYS A 598 17.28 7.88 29.66
C LYS A 598 17.86 6.46 29.52
N MET A 599 18.58 6.18 28.43
CA MET A 599 19.24 4.89 28.23
C MET A 599 20.44 4.71 29.14
N THR A 600 20.72 3.47 29.56
CA THR A 600 21.94 3.13 30.23
C THR A 600 23.16 3.25 29.29
N LYS A 601 24.37 3.24 29.83
CA LYS A 601 25.60 3.27 29.01
C LYS A 601 25.69 2.03 28.10
N GLU A 602 25.33 0.88 28.64
CA GLU A 602 25.32 -0.41 27.94
C GLU A 602 24.31 -0.41 26.81
N GLU A 603 23.10 0.13 27.03
CA GLU A 603 22.08 0.26 25.97
C GLU A 603 22.56 1.21 24.87
N LYS A 604 23.15 2.36 25.21
CA LYS A 604 23.73 3.29 24.21
C LYS A 604 24.85 2.63 23.40
N ALA A 605 25.74 1.87 24.03
CA ALA A 605 26.79 1.13 23.35
C ALA A 605 26.23 0.10 22.37
N GLN A 606 25.18 -0.66 22.79
CA GLN A 606 24.53 -1.64 21.94
C GLN A 606 23.85 -0.98 20.74
N VAL A 607 23.16 0.15 20.92
CA VAL A 607 22.51 0.89 19.81
C VAL A 607 23.57 1.45 18.84
N LYS A 608 24.69 1.97 19.33
CA LYS A 608 25.82 2.42 18.48
C LYS A 608 26.34 1.27 17.61
N THR A 609 26.53 0.09 18.19
CA THR A 609 26.95 -1.11 17.46
C THR A 609 25.91 -1.48 16.40
N ALA A 610 24.62 -1.53 16.77
CA ALA A 610 23.52 -1.84 15.84
C ALA A 610 23.45 -0.86 14.66
N ILE A 611 23.57 0.45 14.90
CA ILE A 611 23.58 1.48 13.86
C ILE A 611 24.81 1.32 12.95
N SER A 612 25.98 1.10 13.52
CA SER A 612 27.22 0.91 12.76
C SER A 612 27.13 -0.31 11.83
N ASP A 613 26.68 -1.44 12.35
CA ASP A 613 26.49 -2.66 11.57
C ASP A 613 25.37 -2.50 10.53
N TYR A 614 24.24 -1.89 10.91
CA TYR A 614 23.14 -1.63 9.98
C TYR A 614 23.55 -0.80 8.76
N LYS A 615 24.40 0.20 8.94
CA LYS A 615 24.95 0.99 7.81
C LYS A 615 25.68 0.12 6.79
N THR A 616 26.29 -1.01 7.20
CA THR A 616 26.97 -1.94 6.27
C THR A 616 26.02 -2.83 5.48
N ILE A 617 24.83 -3.10 6.02
CA ILE A 617 23.80 -3.99 5.44
C ILE A 617 22.58 -3.27 4.94
N ARG A 618 22.43 -1.97 5.18
CA ARG A 618 21.25 -1.15 4.92
C ARG A 618 20.69 -1.34 3.51
N ASN A 619 21.54 -1.31 2.49
CA ASN A 619 21.11 -1.47 1.10
C ASN A 619 20.45 -2.84 0.86
N ILE A 620 21.02 -3.92 1.42
CA ILE A 620 20.49 -5.27 1.25
C ILE A 620 19.13 -5.40 1.95
N VAL A 621 19.03 -4.87 3.18
CA VAL A 621 17.79 -4.92 3.95
C VAL A 621 16.69 -4.07 3.31
N GLN A 622 17.00 -2.84 2.89
CA GLN A 622 16.00 -1.92 2.38
C GLN A 622 15.56 -2.21 0.94
N THR A 623 16.45 -2.68 0.07
CA THR A 623 16.16 -2.84 -1.36
C THR A 623 16.33 -4.26 -1.90
N GLY A 624 16.82 -5.19 -1.10
CA GLY A 624 17.04 -6.59 -1.48
C GLY A 624 15.78 -7.42 -1.59
N ASN A 625 15.97 -8.68 -2.00
CA ASN A 625 14.90 -9.67 -2.14
C ASN A 625 14.62 -10.32 -0.80
N LEU A 626 13.39 -10.19 -0.31
CA LEU A 626 12.94 -10.77 0.96
C LEU A 626 12.58 -12.25 0.81
N TYR A 627 13.05 -13.07 1.74
CA TYR A 627 12.64 -14.45 1.96
C TYR A 627 12.20 -14.63 3.41
N ARG A 628 10.93 -14.90 3.64
CA ARG A 628 10.37 -15.28 4.93
C ARG A 628 10.60 -16.77 5.13
N LEU A 629 11.20 -17.19 6.25
CA LEU A 629 11.66 -18.57 6.42
C LEU A 629 10.85 -19.33 7.48
N VAL A 630 10.64 -18.73 8.65
CA VAL A 630 9.80 -19.31 9.72
C VAL A 630 8.80 -18.25 10.17
N SER A 631 7.53 -18.55 9.97
CA SER A 631 6.44 -17.61 10.29
C SER A 631 6.27 -17.44 11.80
N PRO A 632 6.07 -16.21 12.30
CA PRO A 632 5.70 -16.00 13.70
C PRO A 632 4.33 -16.60 14.04
N PHE A 633 3.47 -16.82 13.05
CA PHE A 633 2.16 -17.44 13.21
C PHE A 633 2.19 -18.96 13.30
N ASP A 634 3.33 -19.61 13.03
CA ASP A 634 3.48 -21.08 13.07
C ASP A 634 3.51 -21.67 14.49
N LYS A 635 3.47 -20.84 15.53
CA LYS A 635 3.53 -21.24 16.95
C LYS A 635 4.74 -22.12 17.30
N LYS A 636 5.86 -21.90 16.63
CA LYS A 636 7.14 -22.61 16.87
C LYS A 636 8.01 -21.90 17.90
N GLY A 637 7.55 -20.79 18.50
CA GLY A 637 8.32 -19.96 19.41
C GLY A 637 9.52 -19.23 18.80
N ILE A 638 9.72 -19.36 17.48
CA ILE A 638 10.77 -18.68 16.73
C ILE A 638 10.20 -18.09 15.45
N THR A 639 10.87 -17.06 14.94
CA THR A 639 10.63 -16.52 13.59
C THR A 639 11.96 -16.17 12.93
N SER A 640 12.01 -16.22 11.59
CA SER A 640 13.20 -15.86 10.83
C SER A 640 12.88 -15.41 9.41
N LEU A 641 13.69 -14.50 8.91
CA LEU A 641 13.63 -13.97 7.55
C LEU A 641 15.03 -13.64 7.05
N MET A 642 15.19 -13.43 5.75
CA MET A 642 16.45 -12.96 5.19
C MET A 642 16.23 -12.11 3.95
N TYR A 643 17.24 -11.30 3.65
CA TYR A 643 17.33 -10.49 2.44
C TYR A 643 18.56 -10.90 1.64
N THR A 644 18.46 -10.89 0.31
CA THR A 644 19.58 -11.07 -0.59
C THR A 644 19.66 -9.92 -1.59
N ASN A 645 20.85 -9.57 -2.03
CA ASN A 645 20.98 -8.74 -3.22
C ASN A 645 20.65 -9.55 -4.50
N ASP A 646 20.48 -8.87 -5.62
CA ASP A 646 19.97 -9.49 -6.86
C ASP A 646 20.92 -10.58 -7.42
N ASP A 647 22.23 -10.45 -7.25
CA ASP A 647 23.23 -11.40 -7.74
C ASP A 647 23.58 -12.51 -6.71
N SER A 648 22.86 -12.55 -5.58
CA SER A 648 23.07 -13.49 -4.47
C SER A 648 24.50 -13.49 -3.90
N SER A 649 25.28 -12.41 -4.11
CA SER A 649 26.65 -12.31 -3.56
C SER A 649 26.66 -11.97 -2.08
N ARG A 650 25.63 -11.33 -1.58
CA ARG A 650 25.47 -10.98 -0.15
C ARG A 650 24.05 -11.25 0.33
N ALA A 651 23.94 -11.68 1.58
CA ALA A 651 22.65 -11.88 2.24
C ALA A 651 22.73 -11.46 3.70
N VAL A 652 21.57 -11.13 4.28
CA VAL A 652 21.43 -10.83 5.72
C VAL A 652 20.28 -11.68 6.26
N PHE A 653 20.57 -12.48 7.24
CA PHE A 653 19.64 -13.39 7.91
C PHE A 653 19.32 -12.89 9.31
N PHE A 654 18.05 -12.91 9.67
CA PHE A 654 17.54 -12.53 10.99
C PHE A 654 16.78 -13.70 11.61
N ALA A 655 17.04 -13.99 12.88
CA ALA A 655 16.29 -14.98 13.63
C ALA A 655 16.02 -14.49 15.07
N TYR A 656 14.82 -14.84 15.55
CA TYR A 656 14.29 -14.38 16.84
C TYR A 656 13.65 -15.53 17.60
N LYS A 657 13.92 -15.66 18.91
CA LYS A 657 13.21 -16.53 19.81
C LYS A 657 12.16 -15.71 20.56
N MET A 658 10.91 -15.92 20.22
CA MET A 658 9.76 -15.18 20.74
C MET A 658 9.26 -15.74 22.05
N GLU A 659 9.31 -17.07 22.20
CA GLU A 659 8.84 -17.83 23.35
C GLU A 659 9.84 -18.92 23.69
N HIS A 660 9.92 -19.29 24.97
CA HIS A 660 10.76 -20.39 25.45
C HIS A 660 9.90 -21.49 26.04
N PHE A 661 9.90 -22.65 25.41
CA PHE A 661 9.24 -23.86 25.92
C PHE A 661 10.30 -24.86 26.39
N MET A 662 10.07 -25.47 27.58
CA MET A 662 10.94 -26.53 28.08
C MET A 662 10.91 -27.74 27.14
N ASN A 663 12.09 -28.30 26.90
CA ASN A 663 12.29 -29.48 26.03
C ASN A 663 11.90 -29.29 24.55
N GLN A 664 11.74 -28.06 24.10
CA GLN A 664 11.51 -27.77 22.69
C GLN A 664 12.84 -27.67 21.95
N MET A 665 13.03 -28.54 20.96
CA MET A 665 14.15 -28.42 20.02
C MET A 665 13.85 -27.34 18.99
N ILE A 666 14.77 -26.39 18.82
CA ILE A 666 14.72 -25.42 17.74
C ILE A 666 15.09 -26.11 16.43
N PRO A 667 14.23 -26.14 15.40
CA PRO A 667 14.56 -26.77 14.14
C PRO A 667 15.67 -25.99 13.41
N ARG A 668 16.44 -26.69 12.59
CA ARG A 668 17.34 -26.03 11.64
C ARG A 668 16.53 -25.21 10.65
N VAL A 669 17.06 -24.06 10.25
CA VAL A 669 16.42 -23.17 9.28
C VAL A 669 17.17 -23.23 7.96
N CYS A 670 16.48 -23.70 6.92
CA CYS A 670 16.99 -23.68 5.55
C CYS A 670 16.92 -22.27 4.99
N LEU A 671 18.04 -21.75 4.51
CA LEU A 671 18.13 -20.42 3.89
C LEU A 671 17.55 -20.45 2.46
N ARG A 672 17.34 -19.29 1.86
CA ARG A 672 16.79 -19.16 0.51
C ARG A 672 17.49 -18.04 -0.27
N GLY A 673 17.37 -18.05 -1.59
CA GLY A 673 17.89 -16.98 -2.44
C GLY A 673 19.42 -16.91 -2.55
N LEU A 674 20.14 -17.96 -2.10
CA LEU A 674 21.58 -18.09 -2.27
C LEU A 674 21.92 -18.81 -3.56
N ASP A 675 23.14 -18.59 -4.09
CA ASP A 675 23.66 -19.41 -5.19
C ASP A 675 24.17 -20.74 -4.65
N PRO A 676 23.64 -21.91 -5.10
CA PRO A 676 24.03 -23.21 -4.60
C PRO A 676 25.52 -23.55 -4.86
N ASN A 677 26.16 -22.89 -5.82
CA ASN A 677 27.52 -23.18 -6.26
C ASN A 677 28.57 -22.28 -5.59
N ARG A 678 28.16 -21.24 -4.84
CA ARG A 678 29.08 -20.36 -4.11
C ARG A 678 29.30 -20.79 -2.67
N GLN A 679 30.45 -20.40 -2.14
CA GLN A 679 30.76 -20.49 -0.70
C GLN A 679 30.43 -19.17 -0.04
N TYR A 680 29.82 -19.22 1.13
CA TYR A 680 29.42 -18.03 1.91
C TYR A 680 30.14 -18.00 3.26
N LYS A 681 30.89 -16.94 3.51
CA LYS A 681 31.45 -16.66 4.82
C LYS A 681 30.41 -15.92 5.68
N ILE A 682 30.23 -16.38 6.92
CA ILE A 682 29.28 -15.80 7.87
C ILE A 682 29.98 -14.84 8.82
N ARG A 683 29.37 -13.67 9.01
CA ARG A 683 29.70 -12.69 10.05
C ARG A 683 28.46 -12.43 10.91
N GLU A 684 28.55 -12.60 12.21
CA GLU A 684 27.49 -12.20 13.13
C GLU A 684 27.57 -10.70 13.41
N LEU A 685 26.42 -10.03 13.37
CA LEU A 685 26.26 -8.60 13.56
C LEU A 685 25.61 -8.28 14.91
N ASN A 686 25.77 -7.04 15.37
CA ASN A 686 25.17 -6.52 16.60
C ASN A 686 25.47 -7.39 17.83
N CYS A 687 26.71 -7.92 17.93
CA CYS A 687 27.17 -8.63 19.10
C CYS A 687 27.33 -7.65 20.27
N SER A 688 26.85 -8.04 21.45
CA SER A 688 27.10 -7.25 22.67
C SER A 688 28.56 -7.35 23.10
N GLU A 689 29.14 -6.28 23.66
CA GLU A 689 30.55 -6.26 24.09
C GLU A 689 30.95 -7.41 25.03
N ASN A 690 29.98 -7.85 25.86
CA ASN A 690 30.19 -8.91 26.86
C ASN A 690 29.74 -10.30 26.37
N GLN A 691 29.39 -10.46 25.08
CA GLN A 691 28.91 -11.73 24.50
C GLN A 691 29.85 -12.18 23.38
N SER A 692 30.43 -13.38 23.54
CA SER A 692 31.18 -14.01 22.46
C SER A 692 30.23 -14.25 21.26
N PRO A 693 30.67 -13.99 20.04
CA PRO A 693 29.93 -14.36 18.84
C PRO A 693 29.57 -15.85 18.82
N SER A 694 28.50 -16.19 18.15
CA SER A 694 28.04 -17.57 18.05
C SER A 694 29.04 -18.47 17.30
N PHE A 695 28.82 -19.78 17.41
CA PHE A 695 29.63 -20.79 16.71
C PHE A 695 29.59 -20.67 15.18
N LEU A 696 28.63 -19.93 14.63
CA LEU A 696 28.50 -19.68 13.18
C LEU A 696 29.45 -18.57 12.69
N ASN A 697 29.86 -17.65 13.57
CA ASN A 697 30.69 -16.53 13.18
C ASN A 697 32.06 -16.97 12.63
N GLY A 698 32.46 -16.43 11.49
CA GLY A 698 33.70 -16.75 10.80
C GLY A 698 33.70 -18.05 10.02
N LYS A 699 32.63 -18.86 10.08
CA LYS A 699 32.50 -20.13 9.34
C LYS A 699 32.15 -19.86 7.88
N THR A 700 32.49 -20.85 7.05
CA THR A 700 32.17 -20.82 5.61
C THR A 700 31.39 -22.10 5.25
N PHE A 701 30.33 -21.92 4.49
CA PHE A 701 29.45 -22.99 4.03
C PHE A 701 29.07 -22.81 2.56
N SER A 702 28.83 -23.91 1.83
CA SER A 702 28.26 -23.80 0.49
C SER A 702 26.80 -23.36 0.54
N GLY A 703 26.36 -22.56 -0.46
CA GLY A 703 24.96 -22.15 -0.58
C GLY A 703 24.03 -23.36 -0.64
N ARG A 704 24.44 -24.45 -1.33
CA ARG A 704 23.69 -25.71 -1.38
C ARG A 704 23.45 -26.30 0.02
N LEU A 705 24.47 -26.36 0.89
CA LEU A 705 24.31 -26.83 2.27
C LEU A 705 23.33 -25.92 3.05
N LEU A 706 23.54 -24.63 2.97
CA LEU A 706 22.70 -23.65 3.68
C LEU A 706 21.22 -23.72 3.27
N MET A 707 20.96 -23.97 1.98
CA MET A 707 19.58 -24.04 1.46
C MET A 707 18.92 -25.41 1.68
N ASN A 708 19.67 -26.53 1.66
CA ASN A 708 19.08 -27.85 1.74
C ASN A 708 19.08 -28.43 3.16
N THR A 709 20.14 -28.17 3.94
CA THR A 709 20.31 -28.72 5.30
C THR A 709 20.00 -27.68 6.36
N GLY A 710 20.20 -26.40 6.04
CA GLY A 710 19.99 -25.28 6.94
C GLY A 710 21.06 -25.12 8.01
N ILE A 711 20.84 -24.14 8.88
CA ILE A 711 21.69 -23.82 10.02
C ILE A 711 20.96 -24.03 11.33
N GLU A 712 21.71 -24.41 12.36
CA GLU A 712 21.24 -24.41 13.75
C GLU A 712 21.28 -22.98 14.29
N LEU A 713 20.20 -22.56 14.98
CA LEU A 713 20.10 -21.20 15.47
C LEU A 713 20.76 -21.04 16.85
N PRO A 714 21.63 -20.03 17.07
CA PRO A 714 22.27 -19.79 18.36
C PRO A 714 21.34 -19.05 19.33
N LEU A 715 20.11 -19.52 19.50
CA LEU A 715 19.05 -18.90 20.30
C LEU A 715 18.79 -19.73 21.57
N SER A 716 19.19 -19.22 22.74
CA SER A 716 19.16 -20.00 23.99
C SER A 716 17.94 -19.69 24.88
N LYS A 717 17.50 -18.46 24.96
CA LYS A 717 16.43 -17.99 25.86
C LYS A 717 15.41 -17.12 25.14
N GLU A 718 14.29 -16.88 25.77
CA GLU A 718 13.28 -15.94 25.30
C GLU A 718 13.88 -14.55 25.05
N TYR A 719 13.42 -13.89 23.98
CA TYR A 719 13.98 -12.61 23.49
C TYR A 719 15.47 -12.66 23.18
N SER A 720 16.01 -13.83 22.78
CA SER A 720 17.29 -13.91 22.10
C SER A 720 17.13 -13.77 20.59
N SER A 721 18.11 -13.16 19.95
CA SER A 721 18.11 -12.91 18.51
C SER A 721 19.52 -13.04 17.94
N CYS A 722 19.62 -13.30 16.66
CA CYS A 722 20.88 -13.22 15.93
C CYS A 722 20.68 -12.59 14.54
N VAL A 723 21.68 -11.84 14.11
CA VAL A 723 21.77 -11.25 12.77
C VAL A 723 23.04 -11.74 12.12
N LEU A 724 22.91 -12.40 10.96
CA LEU A 724 24.05 -12.95 10.26
C LEU A 724 24.16 -12.34 8.87
N GLU A 725 25.31 -11.77 8.56
CA GLU A 725 25.68 -11.41 7.20
C GLU A 725 26.39 -12.58 6.54
N LEU A 726 26.00 -12.89 5.32
CA LEU A 726 26.62 -13.91 4.47
C LEU A 726 27.22 -13.23 3.25
N THR A 727 28.52 -13.44 3.02
CA THR A 727 29.24 -12.89 1.87
C THR A 727 29.82 -14.02 1.04
N ALA A 728 29.52 -14.05 -0.26
CA ALA A 728 30.08 -15.00 -1.20
C ALA A 728 31.60 -14.79 -1.36
N LEU A 729 32.36 -15.89 -1.43
CA LEU A 729 33.81 -15.91 -1.62
C LEU A 729 34.17 -16.08 -3.09
#